data_872a6d3cc55b91576d272a0fe069f985
#
_entry.id   872a6d3cc55b91576d272a0fe069f985
#
_cell.length_a   1.000
_cell.length_b   1.000
_cell.length_c   1.000
_cell.angle_alpha   90.00
_cell.angle_beta   90.00
_cell.angle_gamma   90.00
#
_symmetry.space_group_name_H-M   'P 1'
#
loop_
_entity.id
_entity.type
_entity.pdbx_description
1 polymer ?
#
loop_
_entity_poly.entity_id
_entity_poly.type
_entity_poly.pdbx_seq_one_letter_code
_entity_poly.pdbx_strand_id
1 'polypeptide(L)'
;MGLWVMGQAIAPKSLRSFAAIKFGDERTESYSGKKVTAVAGLIAVASVSGAEAQQSNLPPVNVDAPVARPRPAASKPTPDQVRARDALRRAARRAQPTQAPVPFPNAGQLSADRNPYADAAAPYKVDHLQASGKFPEPLLNTPKSVTVLSKEVLEDKNATTLKQAILSTAGVTLGTGEGGNAFGDRFFIRGFDARNDVFIDGVRDSGVSVRENFFTEQVEILRGPASSFAGRGTAGGAINIVTKQATTAGNFYNADTTFGTDQTKRVTLDVNQVISPTLAIRAGGLFQDANVAGRNYVTDDRNGGFLAATWKPVDAVKISGNYIHTELTGIPDFGVPYYRPGPFNASNQALTTAGGPFPDFGVNRNNFYGFVNRDFYRTGQDIGTINAEVQITPDLLITNKIRDSRSTQNYIGTLPEQPVLTNPLSASTYSANPQSRLQITDALANQTEATYKFNDGLGFKHTALAGVELSRETSSIDKYVGLTSELVGATITGNNSTASVFAPQFALARFGSTALAQQPTTIGIDTKSGYILDTANYHDLVILNGGIRYDDYNLNVAGFGTQNGKTVYGTQQSEFGIPNFNLGLTLKPLPNGSVYVAYATSANPVGAEFDGTSTAYGGISPVLNGASNQIFGPEKNKAVEIGTKWELFDRHLLLTAALFQTNKDNAREAFNVTATTQTASCPYTATSGNVSCVTAGAAYYVRGIDLGVGGKITDKWSVFGGLVLMQSQVTKSNLSGKFMPDPALYTTNVGLPLANIAHQSFSLLTKYQLTDVWELGGQAVYRSRIYGGTLLAVNQGTSIPSYWRFDTFVEAKIDKNWKVKLFVNNIFDKRYYDALYQSAAPFVLEAPGRAAYLVLSARY
;
A
#
# COMPACT_ATOMS: atom_id res chain seq x y z
N MET A 1 -54.47 20.31 -24.60
CA MET A 1 -54.89 19.04 -24.00
C MET A 1 -53.60 18.29 -23.68
N GLY A 2 -52.97 18.32 -22.56
CA GLY A 2 -53.41 18.24 -21.15
C GLY A 2 -53.29 16.81 -20.69
N LEU A 3 -52.19 16.48 -20.01
CA LEU A 3 -52.19 15.68 -18.77
C LEU A 3 -50.81 15.65 -18.12
N TRP A 4 -50.76 16.27 -16.97
CA TRP A 4 -49.70 16.15 -15.97
C TRP A 4 -49.88 14.79 -15.25
N VAL A 5 -48.78 14.09 -14.99
CA VAL A 5 -48.71 13.12 -13.86
C VAL A 5 -47.43 13.39 -13.11
N MET A 6 -47.60 13.83 -11.87
CA MET A 6 -46.56 13.90 -10.84
C MET A 6 -46.17 12.50 -10.44
N GLY A 7 -44.88 12.21 -10.46
CA GLY A 7 -44.27 11.07 -9.81
C GLY A 7 -43.39 11.55 -8.66
N GLN A 8 -43.87 11.48 -7.42
CA GLN A 8 -43.08 11.76 -6.22
C GLN A 8 -41.98 10.69 -6.05
N ALA A 9 -40.73 11.11 -5.99
CA ALA A 9 -39.66 10.27 -5.60
C ALA A 9 -39.70 10.01 -4.07
N ILE A 10 -39.97 8.78 -3.69
CA ILE A 10 -39.86 8.32 -2.29
C ILE A 10 -38.37 8.07 -2.01
N ALA A 11 -37.75 8.93 -1.22
CA ALA A 11 -36.43 8.71 -0.66
C ALA A 11 -36.56 7.72 0.53
N PRO A 12 -35.72 6.69 0.63
CA PRO A 12 -35.76 5.79 1.77
C PRO A 12 -35.17 6.47 3.01
N LYS A 13 -36.00 6.76 3.98
CA LYS A 13 -35.67 7.26 5.32
C LYS A 13 -35.28 6.11 6.26
N SER A 14 -34.30 5.34 5.99
CA SER A 14 -33.90 4.26 6.91
C SER A 14 -32.38 4.08 7.15
N LEU A 15 -31.55 5.01 6.72
CA LEU A 15 -30.09 4.95 6.96
C LEU A 15 -29.53 6.07 7.85
N ARG A 16 -30.40 6.82 8.57
CA ARG A 16 -29.94 7.88 9.51
C ARG A 16 -29.76 7.43 10.96
N SER A 17 -30.00 6.19 11.32
CA SER A 17 -29.96 5.74 12.73
C SER A 17 -28.66 5.06 13.18
N PHE A 18 -27.66 4.88 12.32
CA PHE A 18 -26.37 4.29 12.70
C PHE A 18 -25.20 5.28 12.84
N ALA A 19 -25.44 6.58 12.79
CA ALA A 19 -24.40 7.61 12.84
C ALA A 19 -24.30 8.36 14.17
N ALA A 20 -24.75 7.83 15.27
CA ALA A 20 -24.70 8.51 16.57
C ALA A 20 -24.16 7.62 17.69
N ILE A 21 -22.88 7.19 17.56
CA ILE A 21 -22.08 6.92 18.75
C ILE A 21 -21.38 8.23 19.10
N LYS A 22 -22.04 9.05 19.89
CA LYS A 22 -21.41 10.19 20.58
C LYS A 22 -20.49 9.62 21.66
N PHE A 23 -19.19 9.69 21.46
CA PHE A 23 -18.23 9.70 22.53
C PHE A 23 -18.34 11.07 23.21
N GLY A 24 -18.66 11.07 24.53
CA GLY A 24 -18.90 12.26 25.29
C GLY A 24 -17.68 13.21 25.30
N ASP A 25 -17.99 14.49 25.13
CA ASP A 25 -17.11 15.61 25.40
C ASP A 25 -16.97 15.75 26.92
N GLU A 26 -15.82 15.38 27.48
CA GLU A 26 -15.47 15.81 28.85
C GLU A 26 -14.65 17.08 28.76
N ARG A 27 -15.26 18.15 29.25
CA ARG A 27 -14.61 19.43 29.51
C ARG A 27 -13.55 19.24 30.59
N THR A 28 -12.38 19.77 30.33
CA THR A 28 -11.28 19.89 31.30
C THR A 28 -11.66 20.84 32.41
N GLU A 29 -11.87 20.36 33.61
CA GLU A 29 -11.68 21.10 34.87
C GLU A 29 -10.48 20.51 35.61
N SER A 30 -9.57 21.42 35.96
CA SER A 30 -8.37 21.15 36.73
C SER A 30 -8.69 20.76 38.15
N TYR A 31 -8.33 19.53 38.58
CA TYR A 31 -8.16 19.23 40.00
C TYR A 31 -6.94 18.33 40.24
N SER A 32 -6.17 18.76 41.25
CA SER A 32 -4.95 18.11 41.70
C SER A 32 -5.17 16.70 42.24
N GLY A 33 -4.27 15.80 41.90
CA GLY A 33 -3.76 14.71 42.75
C GLY A 33 -4.73 13.70 43.26
N LYS A 34 -4.77 12.53 42.62
CA LYS A 34 -4.74 11.23 43.33
C LYS A 34 -4.41 10.11 42.35
N LYS A 35 -3.51 9.25 42.79
CA LYS A 35 -2.97 8.09 42.08
C LYS A 35 -4.08 7.13 41.66
N VAL A 36 -4.16 6.79 40.36
CA VAL A 36 -4.84 5.59 39.88
C VAL A 36 -3.78 4.59 39.51
N THR A 37 -3.70 3.52 40.26
CA THR A 37 -2.82 2.36 40.08
C THR A 37 -3.36 1.59 38.89
N ALA A 38 -2.70 1.68 37.74
CA ALA A 38 -2.96 0.77 36.64
C ALA A 38 -2.16 -0.51 36.84
N VAL A 39 -2.84 -1.63 36.81
CA VAL A 39 -2.24 -2.97 36.84
C VAL A 39 -1.44 -3.17 35.58
N ALA A 40 -0.11 -3.06 35.70
CA ALA A 40 0.87 -3.57 34.78
C ALA A 40 1.63 -4.69 35.51
N GLY A 41 1.16 -5.89 35.29
CA GLY A 41 1.81 -7.11 35.77
C GLY A 41 2.67 -7.73 34.68
N LEU A 42 3.94 -7.85 35.03
CA LEU A 42 4.88 -8.91 34.65
C LEU A 42 5.51 -8.89 33.24
N ILE A 43 6.77 -8.45 33.21
CA ILE A 43 7.95 -9.28 32.93
C ILE A 43 9.12 -8.60 33.63
N ALA A 44 9.59 -9.19 34.74
CA ALA A 44 10.88 -8.85 35.37
C ALA A 44 11.85 -10.00 35.14
N VAL A 45 12.91 -9.72 34.39
CA VAL A 45 14.10 -10.57 34.32
C VAL A 45 14.92 -10.30 35.56
N ALA A 46 15.21 -11.35 36.37
CA ALA A 46 15.98 -11.30 37.57
C ALA A 46 17.46 -11.04 37.26
N SER A 47 18.00 -9.96 37.81
CA SER A 47 19.45 -9.81 38.08
C SER A 47 19.68 -9.92 39.56
N VAL A 48 20.50 -10.92 39.93
CA VAL A 48 20.94 -11.18 41.30
C VAL A 48 22.01 -10.15 41.67
N SER A 49 21.79 -9.39 42.73
CA SER A 49 22.88 -8.79 43.53
C SER A 49 22.44 -8.82 44.98
N GLY A 50 23.30 -9.37 45.83
CA GLY A 50 23.05 -9.64 47.22
C GLY A 50 22.93 -8.39 48.13
N ALA A 51 22.04 -8.47 49.08
CA ALA A 51 22.08 -7.63 50.27
C ALA A 51 21.71 -8.48 51.50
N GLU A 52 22.48 -8.31 52.55
CA GLU A 52 22.48 -9.05 53.81
C GLU A 52 21.15 -8.93 54.58
N ALA A 53 20.70 -10.04 55.17
CA ALA A 53 19.51 -10.14 55.97
C ALA A 53 19.76 -9.73 57.41
N GLN A 54 18.96 -8.79 57.94
CA GLN A 54 18.82 -8.59 59.38
C GLN A 54 17.80 -9.60 59.94
N GLN A 55 18.23 -10.33 60.96
CA GLN A 55 17.43 -11.25 61.74
C GLN A 55 16.47 -10.48 62.67
N SER A 56 15.18 -10.76 62.58
CA SER A 56 14.24 -10.50 63.70
C SER A 56 13.69 -11.82 64.20
N ASN A 57 13.95 -12.07 65.51
CA ASN A 57 13.51 -13.24 66.25
C ASN A 57 11.98 -13.17 66.50
N LEU A 58 11.23 -14.15 65.99
CA LEU A 58 9.88 -14.47 66.43
C LEU A 58 9.88 -15.91 67.02
N PRO A 59 9.12 -16.19 68.10
CA PRO A 59 9.14 -17.50 68.75
C PRO A 59 8.50 -18.62 67.92
N PRO A 60 8.92 -19.86 68.08
CA PRO A 60 8.46 -20.97 67.26
C PRO A 60 7.01 -21.38 67.61
N VAL A 61 6.14 -21.40 66.61
CA VAL A 61 4.83 -22.05 66.74
C VAL A 61 5.00 -23.50 66.29
N ASN A 62 4.79 -24.42 67.21
CA ASN A 62 4.67 -25.85 66.92
C ASN A 62 3.31 -26.10 66.28
N VAL A 63 3.28 -26.55 65.06
CA VAL A 63 2.12 -27.13 64.42
C VAL A 63 2.37 -28.62 64.23
N ASP A 64 1.64 -29.45 64.94
CA ASP A 64 1.70 -30.91 64.77
C ASP A 64 1.19 -31.31 63.36
N ALA A 65 2.01 -32.08 62.65
CA ALA A 65 1.66 -32.58 61.33
C ALA A 65 0.49 -33.56 61.40
N PRO A 66 -0.52 -33.43 60.51
CA PRO A 66 -1.62 -34.40 60.45
C PRO A 66 -1.07 -35.79 60.07
N VAL A 67 -1.39 -36.79 60.88
CA VAL A 67 -1.08 -38.18 60.62
C VAL A 67 -1.68 -38.63 59.30
N ALA A 68 -0.86 -39.04 58.35
CA ALA A 68 -1.29 -39.53 57.05
C ALA A 68 -2.11 -40.82 57.22
N ARG A 69 -3.41 -40.80 56.91
CA ARG A 69 -4.20 -42.04 56.80
C ARG A 69 -3.67 -42.85 55.63
N PRO A 70 -3.54 -44.17 55.76
CA PRO A 70 -3.10 -45.05 54.65
C PRO A 70 -4.12 -44.97 53.52
N ARG A 71 -3.67 -44.60 52.31
CA ARG A 71 -4.47 -44.71 51.09
C ARG A 71 -4.86 -46.16 50.85
N PRO A 72 -6.15 -46.49 50.58
CA PRO A 72 -6.52 -47.79 50.09
C PRO A 72 -5.72 -48.15 48.81
N ALA A 73 -5.17 -49.34 48.76
CA ALA A 73 -4.49 -49.85 47.58
C ALA A 73 -5.43 -49.74 46.36
N ALA A 74 -5.01 -49.05 45.28
CA ALA A 74 -5.76 -48.94 44.06
C ALA A 74 -6.11 -50.35 43.54
N SER A 75 -7.40 -50.66 43.44
CA SER A 75 -7.88 -51.92 42.86
C SER A 75 -7.35 -52.02 41.41
N LYS A 76 -6.78 -53.16 41.05
CA LYS A 76 -6.37 -53.42 39.69
C LYS A 76 -7.57 -53.26 38.74
N PRO A 77 -7.44 -52.51 37.62
CA PRO A 77 -8.55 -52.28 36.73
C PRO A 77 -9.10 -53.63 36.19
N THR A 78 -10.41 -53.72 36.11
CA THR A 78 -11.06 -54.91 35.55
C THR A 78 -10.74 -55.07 34.06
N PRO A 79 -10.77 -56.29 33.50
CA PRO A 79 -10.54 -56.54 32.10
C PRO A 79 -11.38 -55.65 31.16
N ASP A 80 -12.62 -55.29 31.56
CA ASP A 80 -13.49 -54.42 30.80
C ASP A 80 -13.07 -52.94 30.88
N GLN A 81 -12.54 -52.47 32.02
CA GLN A 81 -11.96 -51.15 32.15
C GLN A 81 -10.68 -51.00 31.32
N VAL A 82 -9.89 -52.06 31.20
CA VAL A 82 -8.72 -52.09 30.31
C VAL A 82 -9.15 -52.06 28.85
N ARG A 83 -10.18 -52.85 28.45
CA ARG A 83 -10.74 -52.83 27.10
C ARG A 83 -11.37 -51.49 26.73
N ALA A 84 -12.09 -50.84 27.64
CA ALA A 84 -12.67 -49.51 27.43
C ALA A 84 -11.59 -48.46 27.31
N ARG A 85 -10.54 -48.49 28.12
CA ARG A 85 -9.40 -47.58 28.03
C ARG A 85 -8.60 -47.78 26.73
N ASP A 86 -8.43 -49.02 26.29
CA ASP A 86 -7.76 -49.34 25.02
C ASP A 86 -8.64 -48.98 23.81
N ALA A 87 -9.96 -49.06 23.93
CA ALA A 87 -10.91 -48.57 22.92
C ALA A 87 -10.88 -47.04 22.84
N LEU A 88 -10.85 -46.33 23.99
CA LEU A 88 -10.70 -44.87 24.04
C LEU A 88 -9.35 -44.44 23.53
N ARG A 89 -8.25 -45.16 23.82
CA ARG A 89 -6.93 -44.85 23.24
C ARG A 89 -6.89 -45.11 21.74
N ARG A 90 -7.58 -46.13 21.22
CA ARG A 90 -7.72 -46.38 19.77
C ARG A 90 -8.61 -45.34 19.12
N ALA A 91 -9.69 -44.89 19.77
CA ALA A 91 -10.52 -43.79 19.30
C ALA A 91 -9.77 -42.45 19.34
N ALA A 92 -9.01 -42.16 20.40
CA ALA A 92 -8.17 -40.99 20.50
C ALA A 92 -7.01 -40.99 19.49
N ARG A 93 -6.42 -42.13 19.18
CA ARG A 93 -5.44 -42.28 18.07
C ARG A 93 -6.07 -42.19 16.70
N ARG A 94 -7.37 -42.51 16.53
CA ARG A 94 -8.14 -42.27 15.31
C ARG A 94 -8.65 -40.81 15.22
N ALA A 95 -8.81 -40.11 16.35
CA ALA A 95 -9.24 -38.75 16.46
C ALA A 95 -8.06 -37.75 16.59
N GLN A 96 -6.82 -38.18 16.74
CA GLN A 96 -5.69 -37.34 16.43
C GLN A 96 -5.70 -37.17 14.92
N PRO A 97 -5.91 -35.94 14.41
CA PRO A 97 -5.48 -35.67 13.07
C PRO A 97 -3.97 -35.92 13.09
N THR A 98 -3.50 -37.00 12.54
CA THR A 98 -2.20 -37.00 11.91
C THR A 98 -2.24 -35.78 11.02
N GLN A 99 -1.49 -34.74 11.36
CA GLN A 99 -0.96 -33.84 10.38
C GLN A 99 0.06 -34.60 9.54
N ALA A 100 -0.47 -35.59 8.82
CA ALA A 100 0.01 -35.87 7.49
C ALA A 100 -0.31 -34.58 6.70
N PRO A 101 0.54 -34.11 5.77
CA PRO A 101 0.14 -33.11 4.81
C PRO A 101 -1.24 -33.52 4.32
N VAL A 102 -2.24 -32.66 4.52
CA VAL A 102 -3.65 -32.94 4.22
C VAL A 102 -3.63 -33.60 2.84
N PRO A 103 -4.06 -34.86 2.66
CA PRO A 103 -4.24 -35.37 1.34
C PRO A 103 -5.34 -34.48 0.76
N PHE A 104 -4.96 -33.61 -0.17
CA PHE A 104 -5.92 -32.83 -0.92
C PHE A 104 -6.94 -33.83 -1.46
N PRO A 105 -8.25 -33.71 -1.18
CA PRO A 105 -9.25 -34.52 -1.82
C PRO A 105 -9.09 -34.26 -3.31
N ASN A 106 -8.79 -35.27 -4.11
CA ASN A 106 -8.44 -35.25 -5.52
C ASN A 106 -6.97 -34.85 -5.85
N ALA A 107 -5.98 -35.48 -5.23
CA ALA A 107 -4.59 -35.42 -5.68
C ALA A 107 -4.38 -35.90 -7.15
N GLY A 108 -5.43 -36.27 -7.88
CA GLY A 108 -5.38 -36.68 -9.29
C GLY A 108 -5.61 -35.57 -10.32
N GLN A 109 -5.87 -34.31 -9.93
CA GLN A 109 -6.19 -33.24 -10.87
C GLN A 109 -5.78 -31.83 -10.42
N LEU A 110 -4.74 -31.70 -9.62
CA LEU A 110 -4.16 -30.36 -9.40
C LEU A 110 -3.32 -30.02 -10.62
N SER A 111 -3.81 -29.10 -11.45
CA SER A 111 -2.98 -28.44 -12.45
C SER A 111 -1.76 -27.84 -11.74
N ALA A 112 -0.55 -28.11 -12.23
CA ALA A 112 0.69 -27.52 -11.71
C ALA A 112 0.70 -25.99 -11.80
N ASP A 113 -0.17 -25.38 -12.60
CA ASP A 113 -0.42 -23.96 -12.78
C ASP A 113 -1.26 -23.33 -11.67
N ARG A 114 -1.69 -24.07 -10.68
CA ARG A 114 -2.50 -23.53 -9.61
C ARG A 114 -1.70 -22.63 -8.69
N ASN A 115 -2.33 -21.54 -8.18
CA ASN A 115 -1.76 -20.74 -7.10
C ASN A 115 -1.47 -21.65 -5.88
N PRO A 116 -0.18 -21.87 -5.52
CA PRO A 116 0.17 -22.79 -4.44
C PRO A 116 -0.23 -22.27 -3.05
N TYR A 117 -0.61 -20.99 -2.94
CA TYR A 117 -0.86 -20.30 -1.69
C TYR A 117 -2.35 -20.10 -1.40
N ALA A 118 -3.21 -20.22 -2.41
CA ALA A 118 -4.65 -20.10 -2.25
C ALA A 118 -5.29 -21.43 -1.85
N ASP A 119 -6.41 -21.36 -1.12
CA ASP A 119 -7.22 -22.52 -0.83
C ASP A 119 -7.71 -23.18 -2.13
N ALA A 120 -7.46 -24.46 -2.24
CA ALA A 120 -7.82 -25.25 -3.40
C ALA A 120 -9.30 -25.23 -3.73
N ALA A 121 -10.14 -25.29 -2.73
CA ALA A 121 -11.59 -25.29 -2.87
C ALA A 121 -12.17 -23.87 -2.95
N ALA A 122 -11.44 -22.85 -2.47
CA ALA A 122 -11.88 -21.47 -2.44
C ALA A 122 -10.75 -20.50 -2.90
N PRO A 123 -10.49 -20.38 -4.23
CA PRO A 123 -9.32 -19.65 -4.74
C PRO A 123 -9.23 -18.17 -4.39
N TYR A 124 -10.33 -17.56 -3.91
CA TYR A 124 -10.35 -16.18 -3.40
C TYR A 124 -9.90 -16.08 -1.93
N LYS A 125 -9.62 -17.20 -1.27
CA LYS A 125 -9.11 -17.29 0.10
C LYS A 125 -7.66 -17.73 0.08
N VAL A 126 -6.84 -17.07 0.88
CA VAL A 126 -5.45 -17.42 1.13
C VAL A 126 -5.29 -17.62 2.64
N ASP A 127 -4.59 -18.65 3.06
CA ASP A 127 -4.45 -18.99 4.47
C ASP A 127 -3.20 -18.41 5.11
N HIS A 128 -2.12 -18.19 4.35
CA HIS A 128 -0.83 -17.74 4.86
C HIS A 128 -0.24 -16.60 4.02
N LEU A 129 0.47 -15.70 4.69
CA LEU A 129 1.30 -14.69 4.02
C LEU A 129 2.60 -15.32 3.51
N GLN A 130 3.08 -14.81 2.38
CA GLN A 130 4.33 -15.23 1.73
C GLN A 130 5.42 -14.15 1.79
N ALA A 131 5.13 -12.98 2.35
CA ALA A 131 6.06 -11.85 2.43
C ALA A 131 7.40 -12.24 3.08
N SER A 132 7.36 -13.05 4.12
CA SER A 132 8.55 -13.63 4.76
C SER A 132 8.16 -14.58 5.89
N GLY A 133 9.15 -15.32 6.45
CA GLY A 133 9.01 -16.10 7.67
C GLY A 133 8.58 -15.34 8.93
N LYS A 134 8.48 -14.00 8.83
CA LYS A 134 8.04 -13.10 9.91
C LYS A 134 6.56 -13.28 10.30
N PHE A 135 5.76 -13.96 9.47
CA PHE A 135 4.35 -14.28 9.72
C PHE A 135 4.13 -15.80 9.69
N PRO A 136 4.55 -16.53 10.73
CA PRO A 136 4.52 -18.00 10.72
C PRO A 136 3.12 -18.59 10.88
N GLU A 137 2.17 -17.81 11.40
CA GLU A 137 0.81 -18.26 11.69
C GLU A 137 -0.13 -18.03 10.50
N PRO A 138 -1.21 -18.82 10.39
CA PRO A 138 -2.30 -18.55 9.45
C PRO A 138 -2.88 -17.15 9.60
N LEU A 139 -3.51 -16.62 8.55
CA LEU A 139 -4.17 -15.29 8.58
C LEU A 139 -5.20 -15.18 9.70
N LEU A 140 -5.91 -16.28 9.99
CA LEU A 140 -6.86 -16.38 11.12
C LEU A 140 -6.21 -16.03 12.46
N ASN A 141 -4.94 -16.42 12.65
CA ASN A 141 -4.19 -16.28 13.89
C ASN A 141 -3.35 -14.98 13.95
N THR A 142 -3.14 -14.33 12.82
CA THR A 142 -2.28 -13.15 12.71
C THR A 142 -2.97 -11.90 13.26
N PRO A 143 -2.43 -11.20 14.29
CA PRO A 143 -3.07 -10.03 14.91
C PRO A 143 -2.86 -8.76 14.07
N LYS A 144 -3.36 -8.74 12.85
CA LYS A 144 -3.25 -7.63 11.91
C LYS A 144 -4.30 -7.73 10.82
N SER A 145 -4.82 -6.58 10.38
CA SER A 145 -5.64 -6.50 9.17
C SER A 145 -4.77 -6.75 7.95
N VAL A 146 -5.14 -7.74 7.16
CA VAL A 146 -4.45 -8.12 5.92
C VAL A 146 -5.48 -8.39 4.83
N THR A 147 -5.19 -7.92 3.63
CA THR A 147 -5.95 -8.26 2.41
C THR A 147 -4.99 -8.94 1.44
N VAL A 148 -5.32 -10.14 0.97
CA VAL A 148 -4.51 -10.85 -0.02
C VAL A 148 -5.32 -11.00 -1.30
N LEU A 149 -4.81 -10.44 -2.40
CA LEU A 149 -5.36 -10.63 -3.74
C LEU A 149 -4.63 -11.81 -4.37
N SER A 150 -5.28 -12.95 -4.43
CA SER A 150 -4.75 -14.14 -5.10
C SER A 150 -4.67 -13.93 -6.62
N LYS A 151 -3.95 -14.80 -7.33
CA LYS A 151 -3.87 -14.80 -8.81
C LYS A 151 -5.26 -14.75 -9.42
N GLU A 152 -6.19 -15.56 -8.92
CA GLU A 152 -7.56 -15.65 -9.41
C GLU A 152 -8.35 -14.34 -9.17
N VAL A 153 -8.13 -13.66 -8.04
CA VAL A 153 -8.70 -12.34 -7.77
C VAL A 153 -8.15 -11.30 -8.73
N LEU A 154 -6.84 -11.31 -9.01
CA LEU A 154 -6.21 -10.40 -9.97
C LEU A 154 -6.72 -10.60 -11.40
N GLU A 155 -6.86 -11.87 -11.83
CA GLU A 155 -7.42 -12.25 -13.14
C GLU A 155 -8.89 -11.82 -13.28
N ASP A 156 -9.72 -12.06 -12.25
CA ASP A 156 -11.16 -11.74 -12.29
C ASP A 156 -11.44 -10.23 -12.12
N LYS A 157 -10.47 -9.46 -11.59
CA LYS A 157 -10.49 -7.99 -11.61
C LYS A 157 -10.03 -7.40 -12.94
N ASN A 158 -9.50 -8.20 -13.86
CA ASN A 158 -8.79 -7.73 -15.05
C ASN A 158 -7.68 -6.71 -14.70
N ALA A 159 -6.96 -6.96 -13.62
CA ALA A 159 -5.94 -6.06 -13.10
C ALA A 159 -4.58 -6.39 -13.72
N THR A 160 -4.16 -5.66 -14.74
CA THR A 160 -2.86 -5.87 -15.41
C THR A 160 -1.69 -5.19 -14.68
N THR A 161 -1.97 -4.21 -13.81
CA THR A 161 -0.96 -3.52 -12.99
C THR A 161 -1.31 -3.56 -11.51
N LEU A 162 -0.29 -3.35 -10.68
CA LEU A 162 -0.48 -3.16 -9.23
C LEU A 162 -1.45 -2.03 -8.94
N LYS A 163 -1.35 -0.90 -9.65
CA LYS A 163 -2.27 0.24 -9.55
C LYS A 163 -3.72 -0.19 -9.72
N GLN A 164 -4.04 -0.94 -10.78
CA GLN A 164 -5.42 -1.39 -11.05
C GLN A 164 -5.93 -2.37 -9.98
N ALA A 165 -5.08 -3.30 -9.53
CA ALA A 165 -5.41 -4.25 -8.48
C ALA A 165 -5.77 -3.55 -7.15
N ILE A 166 -4.98 -2.55 -6.77
CA ILE A 166 -5.08 -1.90 -5.46
C ILE A 166 -6.15 -0.81 -5.44
N LEU A 167 -6.32 -0.03 -6.51
CA LEU A 167 -7.38 0.99 -6.60
C LEU A 167 -8.79 0.40 -6.50
N SER A 168 -8.96 -0.84 -6.84
CA SER A 168 -10.22 -1.56 -6.63
C SER A 168 -10.31 -2.26 -5.26
N THR A 169 -9.46 -1.88 -4.28
CA THR A 169 -9.46 -2.43 -2.91
C THR A 169 -9.86 -1.35 -1.92
N ALA A 170 -10.76 -1.66 -0.97
CA ALA A 170 -11.24 -0.69 0.02
C ALA A 170 -10.10 -0.16 0.90
N GLY A 171 -10.18 1.12 1.31
CA GLY A 171 -9.20 1.76 2.22
C GLY A 171 -7.88 2.18 1.57
N VAL A 172 -7.77 2.09 0.23
CA VAL A 172 -6.62 2.56 -0.53
C VAL A 172 -7.06 3.61 -1.55
N THR A 173 -6.28 4.68 -1.69
CA THR A 173 -6.45 5.74 -2.68
C THR A 173 -5.15 6.00 -3.42
N LEU A 174 -5.20 6.76 -4.51
CA LEU A 174 -4.04 7.14 -5.30
C LEU A 174 -3.71 8.62 -5.07
N GLY A 175 -2.42 8.92 -5.04
CA GLY A 175 -1.90 10.27 -5.18
C GLY A 175 -1.26 10.49 -6.54
N THR A 176 -1.08 11.75 -6.90
CA THR A 176 -0.35 12.16 -8.09
C THR A 176 0.48 13.40 -7.77
N GLY A 177 1.34 13.79 -8.67
CA GLY A 177 2.15 15.00 -8.56
C GLY A 177 3.19 15.07 -9.66
N GLU A 178 3.85 16.20 -9.74
CA GLU A 178 5.08 16.34 -10.50
C GLU A 178 6.24 15.61 -9.80
N GLY A 179 7.36 15.48 -10.46
CA GLY A 179 8.51 14.81 -9.91
C GLY A 179 8.46 13.29 -10.06
N GLY A 180 9.05 12.57 -9.12
CA GLY A 180 9.28 11.14 -9.22
C GLY A 180 8.03 10.27 -9.26
N ASN A 181 6.88 10.79 -8.81
CA ASN A 181 5.63 10.04 -8.71
C ASN A 181 4.53 10.52 -9.65
N ALA A 182 4.87 11.24 -10.71
CA ALA A 182 3.89 11.74 -11.67
C ALA A 182 3.02 10.61 -12.28
N PHE A 183 3.64 9.49 -12.60
CA PHE A 183 3.00 8.34 -13.27
C PHE A 183 3.20 7.01 -12.54
N GLY A 184 4.01 6.99 -11.48
CA GLY A 184 4.30 5.80 -10.70
C GLY A 184 3.19 5.44 -9.70
N ASP A 185 3.39 4.30 -9.04
CA ASP A 185 2.47 3.75 -8.05
C ASP A 185 2.59 4.52 -6.72
N ARG A 186 1.82 5.61 -6.58
CA ARG A 186 1.74 6.40 -5.34
C ARG A 186 0.46 6.08 -4.59
N PHE A 187 0.51 5.09 -3.73
CA PHE A 187 -0.63 4.66 -2.94
C PHE A 187 -0.71 5.37 -1.59
N PHE A 188 -1.95 5.55 -1.11
CA PHE A 188 -2.26 5.93 0.27
C PHE A 188 -3.04 4.79 0.91
N ILE A 189 -2.46 4.16 1.93
CA ILE A 189 -3.12 3.11 2.70
C ILE A 189 -3.62 3.72 3.99
N ARG A 190 -4.93 3.62 4.26
CA ARG A 190 -5.58 4.26 5.40
C ARG A 190 -5.19 5.75 5.54
N GLY A 191 -4.94 6.43 4.40
CA GLY A 191 -4.60 7.85 4.34
C GLY A 191 -3.14 8.22 4.55
N PHE A 192 -2.26 7.26 4.74
CA PHE A 192 -0.81 7.47 4.82
C PHE A 192 -0.16 7.16 3.47
N ASP A 193 0.77 8.02 3.04
CA ASP A 193 1.54 7.82 1.81
C ASP A 193 2.39 6.55 1.93
N ALA A 194 2.22 5.63 1.00
CA ALA A 194 2.88 4.33 0.95
C ALA A 194 3.65 4.12 -0.36
N ARG A 195 4.06 5.21 -1.04
CA ARG A 195 4.78 5.15 -2.33
C ARG A 195 6.08 4.33 -2.26
N ASN A 196 6.74 4.32 -1.10
CA ASN A 196 7.98 3.59 -0.86
C ASN A 196 7.78 2.35 0.02
N ASP A 197 6.54 1.97 0.28
CA ASP A 197 6.18 0.84 1.12
C ASP A 197 5.70 -0.35 0.27
N VAL A 198 6.23 -0.45 -0.96
CA VAL A 198 6.06 -1.59 -1.85
C VAL A 198 7.26 -2.51 -1.70
N PHE A 199 6.97 -3.80 -1.59
CA PHE A 199 7.94 -4.88 -1.44
C PHE A 199 7.67 -5.92 -2.52
N ILE A 200 8.73 -6.60 -2.95
CA ILE A 200 8.64 -7.77 -3.82
C ILE A 200 9.32 -8.92 -3.08
N ASP A 201 8.62 -10.02 -2.84
CA ASP A 201 9.10 -11.17 -2.06
C ASP A 201 9.73 -10.79 -0.71
N GLY A 202 9.14 -9.77 -0.04
CA GLY A 202 9.58 -9.32 1.28
C GLY A 202 10.78 -8.37 1.31
N VAL A 203 11.36 -8.01 0.16
CA VAL A 203 12.43 -7.01 0.04
C VAL A 203 11.85 -5.73 -0.54
N ARG A 204 12.23 -4.56 0.01
CA ARG A 204 11.76 -3.25 -0.47
C ARG A 204 12.09 -3.05 -1.94
N ASP A 205 11.10 -2.61 -2.72
CA ASP A 205 11.26 -2.22 -4.11
C ASP A 205 11.39 -0.70 -4.19
N SER A 206 12.64 -0.25 -4.18
CA SER A 206 12.99 1.17 -4.19
C SER A 206 12.94 1.72 -5.60
N GLY A 207 12.42 2.92 -5.73
CA GLY A 207 12.30 3.62 -7.01
C GLY A 207 10.86 3.81 -7.46
N VAL A 208 10.74 4.55 -8.55
CA VAL A 208 9.45 4.92 -9.13
C VAL A 208 9.21 4.12 -10.40
N SER A 209 8.19 3.27 -10.38
CA SER A 209 7.79 2.48 -11.56
C SER A 209 6.28 2.24 -11.56
N VAL A 210 5.77 1.80 -12.72
CA VAL A 210 4.45 1.18 -12.84
C VAL A 210 4.67 -0.32 -12.86
N ARG A 211 4.17 -1.01 -11.83
CA ARG A 211 4.40 -2.45 -11.64
C ARG A 211 3.34 -3.26 -12.36
N GLU A 212 3.81 -4.11 -13.26
CA GLU A 212 3.00 -5.09 -13.98
C GLU A 212 2.67 -6.32 -13.13
N ASN A 213 1.54 -6.99 -13.44
CA ASN A 213 1.11 -8.18 -12.71
C ASN A 213 1.41 -9.51 -13.44
N PHE A 214 1.99 -9.52 -14.66
CA PHE A 214 2.20 -10.76 -15.41
C PHE A 214 3.17 -11.73 -14.71
N PHE A 215 4.05 -11.24 -13.85
CA PHE A 215 4.99 -12.02 -13.04
C PHE A 215 4.50 -12.26 -11.60
N THR A 216 3.29 -11.78 -11.24
CA THR A 216 2.75 -11.79 -9.87
C THR A 216 1.91 -13.05 -9.63
N GLU A 217 2.13 -13.73 -8.49
CA GLU A 217 1.30 -14.83 -8.01
C GLU A 217 0.19 -14.33 -7.06
N GLN A 218 0.51 -13.38 -6.18
CA GLN A 218 -0.45 -12.69 -5.31
C GLN A 218 0.07 -11.34 -4.84
N VAL A 219 -0.85 -10.47 -4.39
CA VAL A 219 -0.51 -9.19 -3.76
C VAL A 219 -1.04 -9.19 -2.33
N GLU A 220 -0.17 -8.92 -1.38
CA GLU A 220 -0.47 -8.86 0.05
C GLU A 220 -0.46 -7.42 0.52
N ILE A 221 -1.55 -6.96 1.13
CA ILE A 221 -1.69 -5.60 1.67
C ILE A 221 -1.80 -5.71 3.18
N LEU A 222 -0.71 -5.40 3.88
CA LEU A 222 -0.66 -5.30 5.33
C LEU A 222 -1.10 -3.89 5.72
N ARG A 223 -2.03 -3.75 6.65
CA ARG A 223 -2.59 -2.45 7.05
C ARG A 223 -2.11 -2.03 8.44
N GLY A 224 -1.91 -0.73 8.63
CA GLY A 224 -1.33 -0.14 9.84
C GLY A 224 0.19 -0.32 9.92
N PRO A 225 0.88 0.36 10.86
CA PRO A 225 2.33 0.36 10.98
C PRO A 225 2.94 -1.03 10.93
N ALA A 226 4.00 -1.18 10.16
CA ALA A 226 4.64 -2.47 9.90
C ALA A 226 6.18 -2.40 9.93
N SER A 227 6.79 -1.34 10.49
CA SER A 227 8.26 -1.16 10.43
C SER A 227 9.04 -2.24 11.16
N SER A 228 8.49 -2.87 12.20
CA SER A 228 9.14 -4.02 12.85
C SER A 228 9.29 -5.23 11.92
N PHE A 229 8.45 -5.34 10.89
CA PHE A 229 8.50 -6.39 9.88
C PHE A 229 9.20 -5.94 8.59
N ALA A 230 8.90 -4.71 8.13
CA ALA A 230 9.24 -4.22 6.80
C ALA A 230 10.29 -3.08 6.80
N GLY A 231 10.82 -2.69 7.97
CA GLY A 231 11.75 -1.56 8.11
C GLY A 231 11.08 -0.20 8.03
N ARG A 232 11.87 0.85 7.82
CA ARG A 232 11.44 2.26 7.77
C ARG A 232 10.18 2.48 6.94
N GLY A 233 9.48 3.59 7.17
CA GLY A 233 8.21 3.92 6.48
C GLY A 233 7.03 3.17 7.05
N THR A 234 6.20 2.60 6.19
CA THR A 234 5.08 1.69 6.49
C THR A 234 4.08 2.22 7.54
N ALA A 235 3.84 3.55 7.52
CA ALA A 235 2.90 4.18 8.46
C ALA A 235 1.46 3.69 8.28
N GLY A 236 1.00 3.63 7.03
CA GLY A 236 -0.32 3.12 6.64
C GLY A 236 -0.35 1.62 6.45
N GLY A 237 0.81 1.01 6.23
CA GLY A 237 0.95 -0.39 5.91
C GLY A 237 2.04 -0.66 4.87
N ALA A 238 2.06 -1.88 4.34
CA ALA A 238 2.98 -2.32 3.31
C ALA A 238 2.22 -3.12 2.24
N ILE A 239 2.67 -3.04 1.01
CA ILE A 239 2.20 -3.84 -0.12
C ILE A 239 3.32 -4.79 -0.50
N ASN A 240 3.08 -6.10 -0.49
CA ASN A 240 4.05 -7.08 -0.92
C ASN A 240 3.54 -7.81 -2.17
N ILE A 241 4.35 -7.81 -3.21
CA ILE A 241 4.14 -8.60 -4.43
C ILE A 241 4.86 -9.92 -4.24
N VAL A 242 4.15 -11.03 -4.36
CA VAL A 242 4.72 -12.37 -4.38
C VAL A 242 4.91 -12.77 -5.84
N THR A 243 6.15 -13.06 -6.22
CA THR A 243 6.48 -13.37 -7.62
C THR A 243 6.22 -14.84 -7.96
N LYS A 244 5.96 -15.11 -9.22
CA LYS A 244 5.85 -16.46 -9.77
C LYS A 244 7.19 -17.20 -9.62
N GLN A 245 7.16 -18.38 -9.00
CA GLN A 245 8.32 -19.24 -8.78
C GLN A 245 8.23 -20.52 -9.62
N ALA A 246 9.38 -21.08 -10.02
CA ALA A 246 9.42 -22.37 -10.68
C ALA A 246 9.02 -23.47 -9.70
N THR A 247 8.21 -24.46 -10.17
CA THR A 247 7.73 -25.58 -9.35
C THR A 247 8.11 -26.91 -9.96
N THR A 248 8.50 -27.86 -9.09
CA THR A 248 8.75 -29.26 -9.47
C THR A 248 7.48 -30.10 -9.43
N ALA A 249 6.30 -29.51 -9.15
CA ALA A 249 5.02 -30.23 -9.06
C ALA A 249 4.53 -30.73 -10.43
N GLY A 250 4.91 -30.08 -11.52
CA GLY A 250 4.55 -30.50 -12.88
C GLY A 250 4.83 -29.41 -13.92
N ASN A 251 4.72 -29.81 -15.18
CA ASN A 251 4.83 -28.89 -16.32
C ASN A 251 3.49 -28.21 -16.56
N PHE A 252 3.54 -26.97 -17.01
CA PHE A 252 2.39 -26.26 -17.57
C PHE A 252 2.83 -25.19 -18.56
N TYR A 253 1.94 -24.86 -19.50
CA TYR A 253 2.17 -23.91 -20.57
C TYR A 253 0.91 -23.07 -20.74
N ASN A 254 0.98 -21.80 -20.33
CA ASN A 254 -0.15 -20.89 -20.33
C ASN A 254 0.08 -19.75 -21.29
N ALA A 255 -0.93 -19.38 -22.05
CA ALA A 255 -0.95 -18.21 -22.90
C ALA A 255 -2.29 -17.49 -22.75
N ASP A 256 -2.26 -16.19 -22.56
CA ASP A 256 -3.44 -15.33 -22.61
C ASP A 256 -3.26 -14.29 -23.73
N THR A 257 -4.28 -14.14 -24.55
CA THR A 257 -4.33 -13.10 -25.58
C THR A 257 -5.56 -12.24 -25.36
N THR A 258 -5.37 -10.94 -25.25
CA THR A 258 -6.41 -9.96 -24.98
C THR A 258 -6.56 -8.98 -26.14
N PHE A 259 -7.80 -8.74 -26.57
CA PHE A 259 -8.20 -7.68 -27.49
C PHE A 259 -9.16 -6.75 -26.80
N GLY A 260 -8.93 -5.44 -26.86
CA GLY A 260 -9.76 -4.42 -26.24
C GLY A 260 -10.26 -3.34 -27.18
N THR A 261 -11.30 -2.61 -26.76
CA THR A 261 -11.94 -1.55 -27.54
C THR A 261 -11.01 -0.37 -27.81
N ASP A 262 -10.00 -0.13 -26.96
CA ASP A 262 -9.05 0.98 -27.09
C ASP A 262 -7.77 0.52 -27.82
N GLN A 263 -7.95 -0.23 -28.90
CA GLN A 263 -6.89 -0.83 -29.70
C GLN A 263 -5.96 -1.75 -28.89
N THR A 264 -6.38 -2.17 -27.70
CA THR A 264 -5.57 -3.03 -26.84
C THR A 264 -5.32 -4.37 -27.50
N LYS A 265 -4.04 -4.72 -27.60
CA LYS A 265 -3.51 -6.03 -27.97
C LYS A 265 -2.52 -6.41 -26.90
N ARG A 266 -2.83 -7.45 -26.13
CA ARG A 266 -1.96 -7.92 -25.07
C ARG A 266 -1.79 -9.43 -25.15
N VAL A 267 -0.54 -9.87 -25.02
CA VAL A 267 -0.19 -11.30 -24.95
C VAL A 267 0.66 -11.52 -23.72
N THR A 268 0.32 -12.54 -22.94
CA THR A 268 1.16 -13.01 -21.84
C THR A 268 1.42 -14.50 -21.97
N LEU A 269 2.64 -14.90 -21.63
CA LEU A 269 3.09 -16.29 -21.59
C LEU A 269 3.57 -16.64 -20.19
N ASP A 270 3.32 -17.88 -19.75
CA ASP A 270 3.78 -18.40 -18.46
C ASP A 270 4.01 -19.91 -18.59
N VAL A 271 5.27 -20.31 -18.60
CA VAL A 271 5.71 -21.67 -18.88
C VAL A 271 6.54 -22.19 -17.74
N ASN A 272 6.17 -23.33 -17.16
CA ASN A 272 6.96 -24.03 -16.14
C ASN A 272 7.41 -25.39 -16.69
N GLN A 273 8.70 -25.63 -16.64
CA GLN A 273 9.32 -26.86 -17.11
C GLN A 273 10.08 -27.53 -15.97
N VAL A 274 9.69 -28.75 -15.61
CA VAL A 274 10.42 -29.61 -14.70
C VAL A 274 11.57 -30.26 -15.49
N ILE A 275 12.79 -29.95 -15.09
CA ILE A 275 14.01 -30.48 -15.72
C ILE A 275 14.41 -31.81 -15.04
N SER A 276 14.24 -31.87 -13.71
CA SER A 276 14.45 -33.08 -12.91
C SER A 276 13.57 -33.04 -11.65
N PRO A 277 13.48 -34.11 -10.87
CA PRO A 277 12.73 -34.07 -9.62
C PRO A 277 13.18 -32.97 -8.64
N THR A 278 14.41 -32.47 -8.81
CA THR A 278 15.02 -31.47 -7.93
C THR A 278 15.17 -30.10 -8.60
N LEU A 279 14.95 -29.95 -9.90
CA LEU A 279 15.15 -28.71 -10.64
C LEU A 279 13.97 -28.41 -11.57
N ALA A 280 13.42 -27.20 -11.42
CA ALA A 280 12.46 -26.64 -12.36
C ALA A 280 12.87 -25.23 -12.79
N ILE A 281 12.42 -24.84 -13.99
CA ILE A 281 12.58 -23.52 -14.57
C ILE A 281 11.19 -23.01 -14.97
N ARG A 282 10.90 -21.74 -14.71
CA ARG A 282 9.68 -21.04 -15.15
C ARG A 282 10.07 -19.78 -15.88
N ALA A 283 9.45 -19.52 -17.01
CA ALA A 283 9.67 -18.33 -17.81
C ALA A 283 8.33 -17.74 -18.25
N GLY A 284 8.29 -16.44 -18.38
CA GLY A 284 7.12 -15.75 -18.89
C GLY A 284 7.47 -14.50 -19.65
N GLY A 285 6.51 -14.02 -20.44
CA GLY A 285 6.67 -12.82 -21.25
C GLY A 285 5.38 -12.01 -21.36
N LEU A 286 5.55 -10.75 -21.66
CA LEU A 286 4.49 -9.78 -21.87
C LEU A 286 4.77 -8.94 -23.11
N PHE A 287 3.74 -8.74 -23.90
CA PHE A 287 3.66 -7.70 -24.92
C PHE A 287 2.30 -7.02 -24.84
N GLN A 288 2.26 -5.69 -24.86
CA GLN A 288 1.04 -4.87 -24.94
C GLN A 288 1.26 -3.66 -25.83
N ASP A 289 0.30 -3.41 -26.72
CA ASP A 289 0.10 -2.20 -27.53
C ASP A 289 -1.33 -1.72 -27.24
N ALA A 290 -1.50 -0.55 -26.62
CA ALA A 290 -2.81 -0.10 -26.14
C ALA A 290 -2.91 1.42 -26.04
N ASN A 291 -4.15 1.91 -26.21
CA ASN A 291 -4.53 3.27 -25.80
C ASN A 291 -5.24 3.24 -24.45
N VAL A 292 -5.35 4.40 -23.81
CA VAL A 292 -6.12 4.57 -22.58
C VAL A 292 -7.57 4.92 -22.93
N ALA A 293 -8.53 4.12 -22.47
CA ALA A 293 -9.95 4.31 -22.73
C ALA A 293 -10.45 5.69 -22.33
N GLY A 294 -11.07 6.40 -23.26
CA GLY A 294 -11.63 7.73 -23.04
C GLY A 294 -10.60 8.86 -22.91
N ARG A 295 -9.33 8.65 -23.35
CA ARG A 295 -8.30 9.68 -23.40
C ARG A 295 -7.68 9.73 -24.80
N ASN A 296 -7.78 10.90 -25.49
CA ASN A 296 -7.19 11.07 -26.82
C ASN A 296 -5.66 11.07 -26.72
N TYR A 297 -4.99 10.39 -27.65
CA TYR A 297 -3.53 10.36 -27.82
C TYR A 297 -2.73 9.69 -26.66
N VAL A 298 -3.37 9.29 -25.58
CA VAL A 298 -2.69 8.64 -24.46
C VAL A 298 -2.50 7.17 -24.77
N THR A 299 -1.23 6.72 -24.79
CA THR A 299 -0.86 5.33 -25.03
C THR A 299 -0.30 4.67 -23.79
N ASP A 300 -0.32 3.32 -23.75
CA ASP A 300 0.10 2.50 -22.62
C ASP A 300 0.71 1.18 -23.16
N ASP A 301 1.91 1.29 -23.74
CA ASP A 301 2.61 0.19 -24.35
C ASP A 301 3.55 -0.46 -23.33
N ARG A 302 3.57 -1.79 -23.26
CA ARG A 302 4.32 -2.52 -22.24
C ARG A 302 4.95 -3.78 -22.81
N ASN A 303 6.21 -4.01 -22.40
CA ASN A 303 6.97 -5.21 -22.72
C ASN A 303 7.59 -5.74 -21.43
N GLY A 304 7.82 -7.05 -21.36
CA GLY A 304 8.50 -7.62 -20.22
C GLY A 304 8.74 -9.11 -20.35
N GLY A 305 9.57 -9.60 -19.46
CA GLY A 305 9.85 -11.01 -19.32
C GLY A 305 10.30 -11.34 -17.91
N PHE A 306 10.12 -12.58 -17.50
CA PHE A 306 10.72 -13.11 -16.29
C PHE A 306 11.30 -14.51 -16.53
N LEU A 307 12.34 -14.83 -15.78
CA LEU A 307 12.92 -16.16 -15.68
C LEU A 307 13.08 -16.51 -14.21
N ALA A 308 12.60 -17.68 -13.79
CA ALA A 308 12.74 -18.18 -12.43
C ALA A 308 13.26 -19.61 -12.44
N ALA A 309 14.06 -19.98 -11.45
CA ALA A 309 14.53 -21.35 -11.25
C ALA A 309 14.37 -21.74 -9.77
N THR A 310 14.05 -23.00 -9.52
CA THR A 310 14.03 -23.59 -8.19
C THR A 310 14.83 -24.90 -8.24
N TRP A 311 15.84 -24.99 -7.37
CA TRP A 311 16.72 -26.14 -7.26
C TRP A 311 16.79 -26.66 -5.82
N LYS A 312 16.55 -27.92 -5.64
CA LYS A 312 16.65 -28.67 -4.36
C LYS A 312 17.73 -29.74 -4.47
N PRO A 313 19.02 -29.37 -4.34
CA PRO A 313 20.11 -30.34 -4.49
C PRO A 313 20.03 -31.49 -3.49
N VAL A 314 19.54 -31.20 -2.29
CA VAL A 314 19.22 -32.14 -1.22
C VAL A 314 17.97 -31.66 -0.49
N ASP A 315 17.30 -32.52 0.29
CA ASP A 315 16.05 -32.16 0.99
C ASP A 315 16.19 -30.98 1.93
N ALA A 316 17.37 -30.82 2.53
CA ALA A 316 17.67 -29.73 3.46
C ALA A 316 17.96 -28.38 2.78
N VAL A 317 18.16 -28.33 1.48
CA VAL A 317 18.58 -27.12 0.76
C VAL A 317 17.65 -26.82 -0.39
N LYS A 318 17.08 -25.61 -0.40
CA LYS A 318 16.35 -25.07 -1.53
C LYS A 318 16.96 -23.73 -1.96
N ILE A 319 17.31 -23.63 -3.23
CA ILE A 319 17.80 -22.40 -3.86
C ILE A 319 16.77 -22.00 -4.90
N SER A 320 16.28 -20.78 -4.81
CA SER A 320 15.39 -20.20 -5.81
C SER A 320 15.95 -18.86 -6.27
N GLY A 321 15.73 -18.53 -7.52
CA GLY A 321 16.13 -17.25 -8.07
C GLY A 321 15.18 -16.82 -9.17
N ASN A 322 15.06 -15.50 -9.35
CA ASN A 322 14.33 -14.92 -10.46
C ASN A 322 15.06 -13.69 -11.00
N TYR A 323 14.81 -13.43 -12.28
CA TYR A 323 15.10 -12.17 -12.95
C TYR A 323 13.84 -11.69 -13.64
N ILE A 324 13.50 -10.42 -13.45
CA ILE A 324 12.31 -9.78 -13.99
C ILE A 324 12.76 -8.52 -14.72
N HIS A 325 12.30 -8.36 -15.96
CA HIS A 325 12.47 -7.16 -16.77
C HIS A 325 11.10 -6.65 -17.21
N THR A 326 10.86 -5.34 -17.02
CA THR A 326 9.66 -4.66 -17.52
C THR A 326 10.02 -3.32 -18.13
N GLU A 327 9.39 -2.99 -19.24
CA GLU A 327 9.46 -1.68 -19.88
C GLU A 327 8.05 -1.19 -20.20
N LEU A 328 7.81 0.08 -19.93
CA LEU A 328 6.59 0.78 -20.30
C LEU A 328 6.97 2.05 -21.07
N THR A 329 6.28 2.26 -22.19
CA THR A 329 6.39 3.49 -22.98
C THR A 329 4.99 4.05 -23.25
N GLY A 330 4.90 5.39 -23.40
CA GLY A 330 3.63 6.00 -23.71
C GLY A 330 3.70 7.51 -23.86
N ILE A 331 2.58 8.09 -24.18
CA ILE A 331 2.34 9.53 -24.08
C ILE A 331 1.78 9.82 -22.67
N PRO A 332 2.46 10.66 -21.87
CA PRO A 332 2.05 10.93 -20.50
C PRO A 332 0.78 11.78 -20.45
N ASP A 333 -0.10 11.45 -19.50
CA ASP A 333 -1.30 12.22 -19.23
C ASP A 333 -1.31 12.73 -17.77
N PHE A 334 -1.11 14.04 -17.60
CA PHE A 334 -1.27 14.69 -16.29
C PHE A 334 -2.74 14.99 -15.96
N GLY A 335 -3.70 14.60 -16.84
CA GLY A 335 -5.12 14.71 -16.60
C GLY A 335 -5.72 16.01 -17.11
N VAL A 336 -6.64 16.57 -16.35
CA VAL A 336 -7.46 17.73 -16.77
C VAL A 336 -7.30 18.89 -15.80
N PRO A 337 -7.42 20.16 -16.29
CA PRO A 337 -7.37 21.34 -15.43
C PRO A 337 -8.42 21.30 -14.32
N TYR A 338 -8.08 21.85 -13.15
CA TYR A 338 -8.97 22.00 -12.02
C TYR A 338 -9.17 23.48 -11.71
N TYR A 339 -10.41 23.96 -11.80
CA TYR A 339 -10.73 25.34 -11.44
C TYR A 339 -10.79 25.50 -9.92
N ARG A 340 -10.02 26.44 -9.40
CA ARG A 340 -9.95 26.76 -8.00
C ARG A 340 -10.26 28.23 -7.81
N PRO A 341 -11.52 28.62 -7.45
CA PRO A 341 -11.90 30.00 -7.29
C PRO A 341 -11.23 30.64 -6.06
N GLY A 342 -10.77 31.90 -6.23
CA GLY A 342 -10.34 32.75 -5.10
C GLY A 342 -11.50 33.59 -4.59
N PRO A 343 -11.36 34.33 -3.45
CA PRO A 343 -10.16 34.37 -2.64
C PRO A 343 -9.98 33.12 -1.74
N PHE A 344 -8.75 32.94 -1.30
CA PHE A 344 -8.39 31.85 -0.39
C PHE A 344 -7.97 32.41 0.96
N ASN A 345 -8.28 31.68 2.05
CA ASN A 345 -7.74 32.00 3.37
C ASN A 345 -6.24 31.65 3.47
N ALA A 346 -5.64 31.88 4.62
CA ALA A 346 -4.25 31.58 4.91
C ALA A 346 -3.85 30.13 4.70
N SER A 347 -4.75 29.23 5.03
CA SER A 347 -4.58 27.80 4.80
C SER A 347 -4.91 27.40 3.36
N ASN A 348 -5.02 28.38 2.45
CA ASN A 348 -5.31 28.17 1.05
C ASN A 348 -6.68 27.52 0.78
N GLN A 349 -7.65 27.72 1.68
CA GLN A 349 -9.03 27.26 1.49
C GLN A 349 -9.80 28.30 0.68
N ALA A 350 -10.59 27.84 -0.28
CA ALA A 350 -11.53 28.71 -0.99
C ALA A 350 -12.58 29.27 -0.02
N LEU A 351 -12.71 30.59 0.04
CA LEU A 351 -13.70 31.30 0.89
C LEU A 351 -15.06 31.42 0.21
N THR A 352 -15.12 31.22 -1.09
CA THR A 352 -16.33 31.27 -1.90
C THR A 352 -16.41 30.07 -2.84
N THR A 353 -17.64 29.69 -3.18
CA THR A 353 -18.09 28.63 -4.07
C THR A 353 -17.14 27.69 -4.81
N ALA A 354 -17.66 26.53 -4.96
CA ALA A 354 -17.24 25.32 -5.62
C ALA A 354 -16.33 25.52 -6.84
N GLY A 355 -15.03 25.27 -6.63
CA GLY A 355 -14.15 24.85 -7.71
C GLY A 355 -14.43 23.41 -8.10
N GLY A 356 -13.85 22.96 -9.18
CA GLY A 356 -13.98 21.59 -9.65
C GLY A 356 -13.14 21.29 -10.88
N PRO A 357 -13.08 20.01 -11.28
CA PRO A 357 -12.50 19.61 -12.54
C PRO A 357 -13.23 20.24 -13.72
N PHE A 358 -12.50 20.69 -14.74
CA PHE A 358 -13.12 21.33 -15.90
C PHE A 358 -14.10 20.47 -16.68
N PRO A 359 -14.01 19.13 -16.73
CA PRO A 359 -15.06 18.31 -17.30
C PRO A 359 -16.45 18.52 -16.68
N ASP A 360 -16.52 18.90 -15.42
CA ASP A 360 -17.77 19.21 -14.74
C ASP A 360 -18.39 20.54 -15.23
N PHE A 361 -17.62 21.37 -15.96
CA PHE A 361 -18.06 22.60 -16.64
C PHE A 361 -18.36 22.40 -18.13
N GLY A 362 -18.52 21.14 -18.58
CA GLY A 362 -18.91 20.81 -19.95
C GLY A 362 -17.77 20.64 -20.95
N VAL A 363 -16.53 20.57 -20.49
CA VAL A 363 -15.38 20.24 -21.32
C VAL A 363 -15.43 18.75 -21.72
N ASN A 364 -15.02 18.47 -22.98
CA ASN A 364 -14.95 17.07 -23.44
C ASN A 364 -13.97 16.26 -22.57
N ARG A 365 -14.44 15.15 -22.02
CA ARG A 365 -13.65 14.25 -21.17
C ARG A 365 -12.42 13.67 -21.88
N ASN A 366 -12.49 13.49 -23.20
CA ASN A 366 -11.42 12.88 -23.98
C ASN A 366 -10.29 13.87 -24.32
N ASN A 367 -10.45 15.18 -23.96
CA ASN A 367 -9.44 16.18 -24.22
C ASN A 367 -8.10 15.79 -23.59
N PHE A 368 -7.07 15.89 -24.39
CA PHE A 368 -5.67 15.72 -23.98
C PHE A 368 -5.01 17.09 -23.86
N TYR A 369 -4.29 17.34 -22.79
CA TYR A 369 -3.68 18.64 -22.47
C TYR A 369 -2.15 18.63 -22.58
N GLY A 370 -1.56 17.56 -23.15
CA GLY A 370 -0.15 17.44 -23.49
C GLY A 370 0.12 17.64 -24.98
N PHE A 371 1.35 17.38 -25.40
CA PHE A 371 1.81 17.60 -26.77
C PHE A 371 2.51 16.36 -27.33
N VAL A 372 1.87 15.67 -28.25
CA VAL A 372 2.33 14.38 -28.81
C VAL A 372 3.68 14.46 -29.55
N ASN A 373 4.09 15.65 -30.02
CA ASN A 373 5.35 15.83 -30.74
C ASN A 373 6.53 16.22 -29.81
N ARG A 374 6.31 16.37 -28.48
CA ARG A 374 7.34 16.65 -27.49
C ARG A 374 7.30 15.69 -26.31
N ASP A 375 6.10 15.44 -25.79
CA ASP A 375 5.90 14.72 -24.55
C ASP A 375 6.09 13.21 -24.75
N PHE A 376 6.78 12.56 -23.84
CA PHE A 376 7.00 11.11 -23.82
C PHE A 376 7.14 10.61 -22.39
N TYR A 377 6.87 9.34 -22.18
CA TYR A 377 7.04 8.65 -20.92
C TYR A 377 7.64 7.27 -21.15
N ARG A 378 8.72 6.96 -20.43
CA ARG A 378 9.39 5.66 -20.45
C ARG A 378 9.79 5.26 -19.06
N THR A 379 9.45 4.04 -18.64
CA THR A 379 10.00 3.42 -17.45
C THR A 379 10.59 2.07 -17.76
N GLY A 380 11.62 1.70 -17.02
CA GLY A 380 12.21 0.37 -17.07
C GLY A 380 12.46 -0.13 -15.66
N GLN A 381 12.33 -1.43 -15.44
CA GLN A 381 12.66 -2.07 -14.18
C GLN A 381 13.32 -3.41 -14.42
N ASP A 382 14.48 -3.62 -13.79
CA ASP A 382 15.25 -4.85 -13.76
C ASP A 382 15.39 -5.30 -12.32
N ILE A 383 15.05 -6.56 -12.01
CA ILE A 383 15.11 -7.12 -10.65
C ILE A 383 15.70 -8.52 -10.72
N GLY A 384 16.85 -8.71 -10.10
CA GLY A 384 17.46 -10.01 -9.86
C GLY A 384 17.35 -10.40 -8.38
N THR A 385 16.84 -11.60 -8.07
CA THR A 385 16.75 -12.10 -6.70
C THR A 385 17.27 -13.52 -6.62
N ILE A 386 18.07 -13.82 -5.61
CA ILE A 386 18.47 -15.19 -5.23
C ILE A 386 18.10 -15.39 -3.77
N ASN A 387 17.41 -16.50 -3.47
CA ASN A 387 17.02 -16.91 -2.14
C ASN A 387 17.50 -18.33 -1.87
N ALA A 388 18.28 -18.52 -0.79
CA ALA A 388 18.73 -19.81 -0.31
C ALA A 388 18.07 -20.12 1.04
N GLU A 389 17.46 -21.28 1.15
CA GLU A 389 16.82 -21.80 2.36
C GLU A 389 17.57 -23.09 2.75
N VAL A 390 18.11 -23.13 3.98
CA VAL A 390 18.89 -24.26 4.49
C VAL A 390 18.29 -24.71 5.82
N GLN A 391 17.72 -25.91 5.83
CA GLN A 391 17.21 -26.54 7.03
C GLN A 391 18.39 -27.21 7.77
N ILE A 392 18.92 -26.54 8.80
CA ILE A 392 20.09 -26.99 9.56
C ILE A 392 19.71 -28.16 10.48
N THR A 393 18.57 -28.02 11.17
CA THR A 393 17.93 -29.08 11.98
C THR A 393 16.43 -29.04 11.68
N PRO A 394 15.61 -30.04 12.09
CA PRO A 394 14.16 -29.97 11.90
C PRO A 394 13.51 -28.69 12.44
N ASP A 395 14.15 -28.03 13.41
CA ASP A 395 13.64 -26.87 14.10
C ASP A 395 14.34 -25.56 13.70
N LEU A 396 15.51 -25.60 13.01
CA LEU A 396 16.29 -24.44 12.63
C LEU A 396 16.39 -24.30 11.10
N LEU A 397 15.77 -23.27 10.58
CA LEU A 397 15.84 -22.84 9.19
C LEU A 397 16.67 -21.56 9.09
N ILE A 398 17.66 -21.53 8.20
CA ILE A 398 18.39 -20.30 7.83
C ILE A 398 18.00 -19.94 6.41
N THR A 399 17.64 -18.66 6.19
CA THR A 399 17.38 -18.13 4.87
C THR A 399 18.32 -16.96 4.59
N ASN A 400 18.81 -16.88 3.35
CA ASN A 400 19.54 -15.71 2.88
C ASN A 400 18.96 -15.29 1.53
N LYS A 401 18.64 -14.01 1.40
CA LYS A 401 18.09 -13.41 0.19
C LYS A 401 18.96 -12.24 -0.23
N ILE A 402 19.40 -12.27 -1.48
CA ILE A 402 20.13 -11.16 -2.14
C ILE A 402 19.26 -10.67 -3.27
N ARG A 403 19.08 -9.35 -3.35
CA ARG A 403 18.41 -8.66 -4.46
C ARG A 403 19.25 -7.53 -4.97
N ASP A 404 19.39 -7.47 -6.29
CA ASP A 404 19.83 -6.32 -7.03
C ASP A 404 18.70 -5.81 -7.92
N SER A 405 18.46 -4.51 -7.93
CA SER A 405 17.40 -3.92 -8.76
C SER A 405 17.79 -2.54 -9.29
N ARG A 406 17.34 -2.27 -10.51
CA ARG A 406 17.45 -0.98 -11.16
C ARG A 406 16.09 -0.55 -11.70
N SER A 407 15.67 0.67 -11.38
CA SER A 407 14.50 1.29 -11.99
C SER A 407 14.87 2.59 -12.70
N THR A 408 14.24 2.84 -13.85
CA THR A 408 14.41 4.07 -14.62
C THR A 408 13.05 4.72 -14.84
N GLN A 409 12.99 6.04 -14.71
CA GLN A 409 11.86 6.85 -15.12
C GLN A 409 12.35 8.01 -15.94
N ASN A 410 11.85 8.15 -17.15
CA ASN A 410 12.27 9.19 -18.09
C ASN A 410 11.05 9.79 -18.76
N TYR A 411 10.81 11.10 -18.57
CA TYR A 411 9.69 11.76 -19.20
C TYR A 411 9.91 13.24 -19.46
N ILE A 412 9.18 13.75 -20.46
CA ILE A 412 8.76 15.13 -20.63
C ILE A 412 7.24 15.10 -20.72
N GLY A 413 6.54 15.93 -19.97
CA GLY A 413 5.08 16.02 -20.00
C GLY A 413 4.60 17.43 -19.69
N THR A 414 3.32 17.67 -19.88
CA THR A 414 2.69 19.00 -19.73
C THR A 414 1.64 18.96 -18.63
N LEU A 415 1.82 19.82 -17.62
CA LEU A 415 0.85 20.03 -16.54
C LEU A 415 -0.20 21.04 -16.98
N PRO A 416 -1.51 20.72 -16.89
CA PRO A 416 -2.59 21.65 -17.21
C PRO A 416 -2.94 22.51 -15.98
N GLU A 417 -2.12 23.53 -15.70
CA GLU A 417 -2.20 24.32 -14.47
C GLU A 417 -2.91 25.65 -14.64
N GLN A 418 -3.27 26.29 -13.51
CA GLN A 418 -3.76 27.66 -13.39
C GLN A 418 -4.84 28.02 -14.43
N PRO A 419 -5.95 27.26 -14.53
CA PRO A 419 -7.00 27.61 -15.48
C PRO A 419 -7.68 28.93 -15.09
N VAL A 420 -7.97 29.75 -16.11
CA VAL A 420 -8.68 31.00 -15.98
C VAL A 420 -10.05 30.86 -16.61
N LEU A 421 -11.10 30.98 -15.77
CA LEU A 421 -12.49 31.03 -16.27
C LEU A 421 -12.77 32.40 -16.91
N THR A 422 -13.39 32.39 -18.08
CA THR A 422 -13.79 33.59 -18.82
C THR A 422 -15.26 33.53 -19.18
N ASN A 423 -15.80 34.66 -19.62
CA ASN A 423 -17.12 34.74 -20.21
C ASN A 423 -17.00 35.23 -21.67
N PRO A 424 -17.34 34.46 -22.70
CA PRO A 424 -17.96 33.14 -22.62
C PRO A 424 -16.98 32.05 -22.08
N LEU A 425 -17.55 31.00 -21.46
CA LEU A 425 -16.79 29.89 -20.84
C LEU A 425 -15.85 29.19 -21.83
N SER A 426 -16.25 29.14 -23.12
CA SER A 426 -15.45 28.56 -24.22
C SER A 426 -14.10 29.27 -24.46
N ALA A 427 -13.95 30.50 -23.98
CA ALA A 427 -12.69 31.25 -24.07
C ALA A 427 -11.76 31.02 -22.88
N SER A 428 -12.13 30.14 -21.95
CA SER A 428 -11.30 29.80 -20.80
C SER A 428 -9.96 29.17 -21.23
N THR A 429 -8.91 29.52 -20.52
CA THR A 429 -7.54 29.12 -20.81
C THR A 429 -6.89 28.41 -19.63
N TYR A 430 -5.79 27.71 -19.88
CA TYR A 430 -4.91 27.12 -18.86
C TYR A 430 -3.44 27.39 -19.21
N SER A 431 -2.56 27.26 -18.22
CA SER A 431 -1.11 27.30 -18.39
C SER A 431 -0.58 25.91 -18.68
N ALA A 432 -0.02 25.69 -19.87
CA ALA A 432 0.64 24.46 -20.26
C ALA A 432 2.08 24.47 -19.72
N ASN A 433 2.28 23.96 -18.50
CA ASN A 433 3.57 23.97 -17.80
C ASN A 433 4.35 22.68 -18.10
N PRO A 434 5.51 22.75 -18.82
CA PRO A 434 6.31 21.57 -19.10
C PRO A 434 7.07 21.10 -17.86
N GLN A 435 6.97 19.81 -17.56
CA GLN A 435 7.72 19.11 -16.53
C GLN A 435 8.52 17.97 -17.11
N SER A 436 9.66 17.66 -16.48
CA SER A 436 10.52 16.59 -16.98
C SER A 436 11.35 15.98 -15.86
N ARG A 437 11.74 14.73 -16.06
CA ARG A 437 12.63 14.01 -15.16
C ARG A 437 13.32 12.85 -15.89
N LEU A 438 14.59 12.67 -15.58
CA LEU A 438 15.30 11.40 -15.74
C LEU A 438 15.73 10.97 -14.33
N GLN A 439 15.15 9.89 -13.85
CA GLN A 439 15.48 9.30 -12.54
C GLN A 439 15.95 7.87 -12.75
N ILE A 440 17.09 7.53 -12.17
CA ILE A 440 17.65 6.19 -12.14
C ILE A 440 17.85 5.83 -10.68
N THR A 441 17.25 4.72 -10.25
CA THR A 441 17.39 4.22 -8.88
C THR A 441 17.96 2.81 -8.93
N ASP A 442 19.09 2.62 -8.26
CA ASP A 442 19.73 1.32 -8.05
C ASP A 442 19.60 0.92 -6.59
N ALA A 443 19.29 -0.33 -6.32
CA ALA A 443 19.17 -0.85 -4.96
C ALA A 443 19.74 -2.27 -4.85
N LEU A 444 20.63 -2.44 -3.87
CA LEU A 444 21.19 -3.74 -3.48
C LEU A 444 20.77 -4.04 -2.04
N ALA A 445 20.19 -5.21 -1.79
CA ALA A 445 19.77 -5.63 -0.46
C ALA A 445 20.19 -7.08 -0.18
N ASN A 446 20.61 -7.35 1.05
CA ASN A 446 20.84 -8.68 1.58
C ASN A 446 20.08 -8.85 2.89
N GLN A 447 19.27 -9.90 2.99
CA GLN A 447 18.57 -10.29 4.22
C GLN A 447 19.01 -11.69 4.61
N THR A 448 19.48 -11.85 5.87
CA THR A 448 19.77 -13.16 6.48
C THR A 448 18.87 -13.34 7.67
N GLU A 449 18.12 -14.43 7.72
CA GLU A 449 17.18 -14.74 8.78
C GLU A 449 17.41 -16.16 9.29
N ALA A 450 17.32 -16.33 10.62
CA ALA A 450 17.32 -17.62 11.29
C ALA A 450 15.96 -17.79 11.98
N THR A 451 15.22 -18.81 11.61
CA THR A 451 13.93 -19.17 12.22
C THR A 451 14.13 -20.43 13.06
N TYR A 452 13.85 -20.34 14.37
CA TYR A 452 13.97 -21.43 15.29
C TYR A 452 12.65 -21.76 15.98
N LYS A 453 12.26 -23.04 15.93
CA LYS A 453 11.03 -23.56 16.56
C LYS A 453 11.38 -24.34 17.82
N PHE A 454 10.72 -24.01 18.92
CA PHE A 454 10.94 -24.71 20.19
C PHE A 454 9.68 -24.69 21.05
N ASN A 455 9.64 -25.58 22.05
CA ASN A 455 8.60 -25.57 23.07
C ASN A 455 9.23 -25.12 24.39
N ASP A 456 8.53 -24.26 25.12
CA ASP A 456 8.92 -23.88 26.45
C ASP A 456 8.37 -24.86 27.51
N GLY A 457 8.79 -24.70 28.78
CA GLY A 457 8.30 -25.50 29.89
C GLY A 457 6.86 -25.15 30.34
N LEU A 458 6.28 -24.07 29.77
CA LEU A 458 4.92 -23.57 30.10
C LEU A 458 3.86 -24.04 29.12
N GLY A 459 4.26 -24.71 28.03
CA GLY A 459 3.37 -25.27 27.01
C GLY A 459 3.17 -24.38 25.79
N PHE A 460 3.94 -23.30 25.65
CA PHE A 460 3.96 -22.52 24.43
C PHE A 460 4.85 -23.16 23.36
N LYS A 461 4.40 -23.10 22.14
CA LYS A 461 5.19 -23.39 20.92
C LYS A 461 5.68 -22.06 20.38
N HIS A 462 6.98 -21.87 20.36
CA HIS A 462 7.62 -20.67 19.86
C HIS A 462 8.07 -20.84 18.41
N THR A 463 7.90 -19.80 17.62
CA THR A 463 8.57 -19.61 16.34
C THR A 463 9.30 -18.28 16.43
N ALA A 464 10.57 -18.36 16.84
CA ALA A 464 11.44 -17.20 16.97
C ALA A 464 12.21 -16.98 15.67
N LEU A 465 12.30 -15.72 15.23
CA LEU A 465 13.04 -15.29 14.05
C LEU A 465 13.99 -14.18 14.46
N ALA A 466 15.27 -14.34 14.15
CA ALA A 466 16.29 -13.29 14.23
C ALA A 466 16.83 -13.00 12.84
N GLY A 467 17.01 -11.73 12.51
CA GLY A 467 17.46 -11.35 11.17
C GLY A 467 18.32 -10.09 11.16
N VAL A 468 19.12 -10.01 10.12
CA VAL A 468 19.90 -8.84 9.74
C VAL A 468 19.57 -8.47 8.30
N GLU A 469 19.53 -7.18 8.02
CA GLU A 469 19.33 -6.66 6.68
C GLU A 469 20.33 -5.54 6.42
N LEU A 470 20.96 -5.61 5.27
CA LEU A 470 21.87 -4.59 4.74
C LEU A 470 21.32 -4.14 3.41
N SER A 471 21.09 -2.83 3.24
CA SER A 471 20.67 -2.28 1.97
C SER A 471 21.42 -1.00 1.62
N ARG A 472 21.71 -0.84 0.33
CA ARG A 472 22.17 0.39 -0.27
C ARG A 472 21.25 0.76 -1.43
N GLU A 473 20.75 1.97 -1.39
CA GLU A 473 19.83 2.51 -2.38
C GLU A 473 20.39 3.84 -2.88
N THR A 474 20.47 4.03 -4.19
CA THR A 474 20.99 5.26 -4.78
C THR A 474 20.06 5.72 -5.89
N SER A 475 19.61 6.98 -5.82
CA SER A 475 18.77 7.59 -6.86
C SER A 475 19.46 8.82 -7.44
N SER A 476 19.67 8.83 -8.74
CA SER A 476 20.15 9.98 -9.52
C SER A 476 18.99 10.61 -10.27
N ILE A 477 18.79 11.92 -10.08
CA ILE A 477 17.65 12.66 -10.60
C ILE A 477 18.16 13.86 -11.40
N ASP A 478 17.85 13.88 -12.69
CA ASP A 478 18.14 15.01 -13.60
C ASP A 478 16.86 15.48 -14.29
N LYS A 479 16.91 16.57 -15.00
CA LYS A 479 15.79 17.17 -15.73
C LYS A 479 16.22 17.60 -17.13
N TYR A 480 15.24 17.80 -18.02
CA TYR A 480 15.47 18.38 -19.32
C TYR A 480 15.41 19.90 -19.26
N VAL A 481 16.23 20.55 -20.06
CA VAL A 481 16.24 22.00 -20.34
C VAL A 481 15.84 22.23 -21.79
N GLY A 482 15.60 23.50 -22.16
CA GLY A 482 15.18 23.84 -23.52
C GLY A 482 13.70 23.47 -23.79
N LEU A 483 12.88 23.40 -22.75
CA LEU A 483 11.45 23.01 -22.84
C LEU A 483 10.53 24.17 -23.29
N THR A 484 11.07 25.28 -23.76
CA THR A 484 10.29 26.39 -24.35
C THR A 484 9.41 25.87 -25.47
N SER A 485 8.16 26.28 -25.48
CA SER A 485 7.15 25.80 -26.45
C SER A 485 6.38 26.97 -27.07
N GLU A 486 6.05 26.83 -28.34
CA GLU A 486 5.26 27.81 -29.09
C GLU A 486 4.00 27.11 -29.60
N LEU A 487 2.84 27.62 -29.18
CA LEU A 487 1.55 27.22 -29.72
C LEU A 487 1.25 28.02 -30.99
N VAL A 488 0.49 27.44 -31.89
CA VAL A 488 0.03 28.18 -33.09
C VAL A 488 -0.83 29.36 -32.66
N GLY A 489 -0.35 30.58 -32.95
CA GLY A 489 -1.08 31.80 -32.65
C GLY A 489 -1.00 32.30 -31.20
N ALA A 490 -0.16 31.69 -30.35
CA ALA A 490 0.01 32.11 -28.97
C ALA A 490 1.38 32.71 -28.69
N THR A 491 1.42 33.72 -27.85
CA THR A 491 2.67 34.34 -27.38
C THR A 491 3.23 33.53 -26.22
N ILE A 492 4.50 33.14 -26.28
CA ILE A 492 5.18 32.43 -25.20
C ILE A 492 5.59 33.42 -24.13
N THR A 493 5.27 33.14 -22.88
CA THR A 493 5.79 33.85 -21.73
C THR A 493 6.62 32.87 -20.89
N GLY A 494 7.94 32.88 -21.04
CA GLY A 494 8.82 31.95 -20.37
C GLY A 494 8.70 30.51 -20.89
N ASN A 495 8.69 29.53 -19.99
CA ASN A 495 8.52 28.11 -20.35
C ASN A 495 7.04 27.69 -20.50
N ASN A 496 6.09 28.50 -20.03
CA ASN A 496 4.67 28.19 -20.03
C ASN A 496 3.96 28.85 -21.20
N SER A 497 3.05 28.12 -21.84
CA SER A 497 2.18 28.63 -22.90
C SER A 497 0.73 28.63 -22.41
N THR A 498 -0.01 29.69 -22.71
CA THR A 498 -1.46 29.77 -22.45
C THR A 498 -2.22 29.06 -23.57
N ALA A 499 -3.05 28.07 -23.22
CA ALA A 499 -3.82 27.27 -24.16
C ALA A 499 -5.30 27.24 -23.82
N SER A 500 -6.17 26.92 -24.81
CA SER A 500 -7.60 26.79 -24.60
C SER A 500 -7.93 25.52 -23.80
N VAL A 501 -8.79 25.65 -22.79
CA VAL A 501 -9.32 24.51 -22.03
C VAL A 501 -10.31 23.69 -22.84
N PHE A 502 -11.15 24.34 -23.66
CA PHE A 502 -12.20 23.66 -24.42
C PHE A 502 -11.72 23.05 -25.74
N ALA A 503 -10.70 23.64 -26.34
CA ALA A 503 -10.10 23.18 -27.60
C ALA A 503 -8.55 23.14 -27.46
N PRO A 504 -8.01 22.23 -26.63
CA PRO A 504 -6.59 22.13 -26.45
C PRO A 504 -5.89 21.70 -27.75
N GLN A 505 -4.74 22.28 -28.02
CA GLN A 505 -3.86 21.83 -29.09
C GLN A 505 -3.07 20.63 -28.60
N PHE A 506 -2.95 19.60 -29.42
CA PHE A 506 -2.24 18.34 -29.12
C PHE A 506 -0.81 18.31 -29.70
N ALA A 507 -0.39 19.35 -30.43
CA ALA A 507 0.94 19.47 -30.98
C ALA A 507 1.43 20.92 -30.88
N LEU A 508 2.72 21.07 -30.60
CA LEU A 508 3.40 22.37 -30.62
C LEU A 508 3.76 22.79 -32.05
N ALA A 509 3.60 24.06 -32.37
CA ALA A 509 4.09 24.62 -33.62
C ALA A 509 5.61 24.61 -33.66
N ARG A 510 6.24 24.93 -32.54
CA ARG A 510 7.70 24.90 -32.37
C ARG A 510 8.02 24.58 -30.91
N PHE A 511 9.12 23.88 -30.66
CA PHE A 511 9.69 23.68 -29.33
C PHE A 511 11.22 23.73 -29.41
N GLY A 512 11.85 24.09 -28.28
CA GLY A 512 13.29 24.23 -28.20
C GLY A 512 14.05 22.91 -28.35
N SER A 513 15.36 23.00 -28.55
CA SER A 513 16.24 21.81 -28.50
C SER A 513 16.28 21.29 -27.06
N THR A 514 15.62 20.18 -26.79
CA THR A 514 15.61 19.56 -25.47
C THR A 514 16.90 18.79 -25.24
N ALA A 515 17.53 19.02 -24.09
CA ALA A 515 18.71 18.29 -23.63
C ALA A 515 18.65 18.07 -22.14
N LEU A 516 19.32 17.05 -21.61
CA LEU A 516 19.50 16.90 -20.16
C LEU A 516 20.34 18.07 -19.62
N ALA A 517 19.97 18.53 -18.44
CA ALA A 517 20.67 19.63 -17.77
C ALA A 517 22.10 19.24 -17.36
N GLN A 518 22.38 17.94 -17.21
CA GLN A 518 23.64 17.40 -16.71
C GLN A 518 24.00 17.94 -15.33
N GLN A 519 22.98 18.17 -14.51
CA GLN A 519 23.08 18.69 -13.16
C GLN A 519 22.28 17.79 -12.19
N PRO A 520 22.61 16.50 -12.09
CA PRO A 520 21.84 15.58 -11.29
C PRO A 520 21.94 15.87 -9.80
N THR A 521 20.87 15.57 -9.08
CA THR A 521 20.87 15.38 -7.63
C THR A 521 20.92 13.89 -7.35
N THR A 522 21.87 13.46 -6.56
CA THR A 522 22.03 12.07 -6.12
C THR A 522 21.59 11.95 -4.66
N ILE A 523 20.72 11.01 -4.37
CA ILE A 523 20.26 10.65 -3.03
C ILE A 523 20.73 9.23 -2.77
N GLY A 524 21.61 9.05 -1.79
CA GLY A 524 22.10 7.75 -1.34
C GLY A 524 21.57 7.42 0.05
N ILE A 525 21.11 6.19 0.24
CA ILE A 525 20.63 5.68 1.52
C ILE A 525 21.30 4.34 1.79
N ASP A 526 22.05 4.28 2.90
CA ASP A 526 22.58 3.03 3.44
C ASP A 526 21.79 2.67 4.70
N THR A 527 21.22 1.47 4.76
CA THR A 527 20.48 0.99 5.93
C THR A 527 21.09 -0.32 6.45
N LYS A 528 21.37 -0.36 7.75
CA LYS A 528 21.77 -1.58 8.47
C LYS A 528 20.72 -1.85 9.52
N SER A 529 20.19 -3.06 9.52
CA SER A 529 19.07 -3.39 10.41
C SER A 529 19.32 -4.69 11.14
N GLY A 530 18.88 -4.73 12.40
CA GLY A 530 18.78 -5.95 13.18
C GLY A 530 17.38 -6.08 13.77
N TYR A 531 16.81 -7.29 13.78
CA TYR A 531 15.49 -7.54 14.31
C TYR A 531 15.33 -8.93 14.89
N ILE A 532 14.42 -9.00 15.87
CA ILE A 532 14.02 -10.25 16.51
C ILE A 532 12.49 -10.21 16.63
N LEU A 533 11.86 -11.31 16.25
CA LEU A 533 10.42 -11.51 16.36
C LEU A 533 10.18 -12.88 16.99
N ASP A 534 9.13 -12.99 17.80
CA ASP A 534 8.67 -14.27 18.33
C ASP A 534 7.16 -14.38 18.22
N THR A 535 6.71 -15.57 17.89
CA THR A 535 5.31 -15.98 17.93
C THR A 535 5.19 -17.16 18.86
N ALA A 536 4.57 -16.95 20.02
CA ALA A 536 4.34 -17.95 21.05
C ALA A 536 2.89 -18.41 21.02
N ASN A 537 2.66 -19.67 20.65
CA ASN A 537 1.32 -20.24 20.48
C ASN A 537 1.04 -21.27 21.59
N TYR A 538 0.04 -20.97 22.43
CA TYR A 538 -0.42 -21.84 23.50
C TYR A 538 -1.66 -22.63 23.04
N HIS A 539 -1.46 -23.87 22.65
CA HIS A 539 -2.50 -24.85 22.27
C HIS A 539 -3.51 -24.35 21.22
N ASP A 540 -3.12 -23.42 20.35
CA ASP A 540 -3.99 -22.72 19.39
C ASP A 540 -5.18 -21.97 20.05
N LEU A 541 -5.06 -21.62 21.33
CA LEU A 541 -6.03 -20.86 22.11
C LEU A 541 -5.57 -19.42 22.34
N VAL A 542 -4.30 -19.25 22.67
CA VAL A 542 -3.68 -17.94 22.95
C VAL A 542 -2.41 -17.84 22.15
N ILE A 543 -2.29 -16.81 21.32
CA ILE A 543 -1.12 -16.57 20.49
C ILE A 543 -0.60 -15.18 20.80
N LEU A 544 0.66 -15.11 21.21
CA LEU A 544 1.39 -13.87 21.47
C LEU A 544 2.37 -13.64 20.34
N ASN A 545 2.37 -12.42 19.77
CA ASN A 545 3.35 -11.99 18.78
C ASN A 545 4.09 -10.78 19.33
N GLY A 546 5.40 -10.79 19.26
CA GLY A 546 6.23 -9.66 19.64
C GLY A 546 7.42 -9.49 18.72
N GLY A 547 7.84 -8.26 18.49
CA GLY A 547 9.03 -8.01 17.67
C GLY A 547 9.61 -6.64 17.90
N ILE A 548 10.93 -6.57 17.80
CA ILE A 548 11.70 -5.33 17.82
C ILE A 548 12.59 -5.30 16.58
N ARG A 549 12.78 -4.11 16.04
CA ARG A 549 13.69 -3.83 14.94
C ARG A 549 14.38 -2.50 15.19
N TYR A 550 15.67 -2.46 14.90
CA TYR A 550 16.46 -1.25 14.86
C TYR A 550 17.05 -1.07 13.48
N ASP A 551 16.83 0.10 12.89
CA ASP A 551 17.42 0.51 11.63
C ASP A 551 18.41 1.65 11.88
N ASP A 552 19.67 1.48 11.48
CA ASP A 552 20.67 2.52 11.32
C ASP A 552 20.58 3.04 9.89
N TYR A 553 20.04 4.24 9.75
CA TYR A 553 19.68 4.86 8.47
C TYR A 553 20.59 6.05 8.19
N ASN A 554 21.43 5.91 7.17
CA ASN A 554 22.36 6.93 6.72
C ASN A 554 21.92 7.51 5.38
N LEU A 555 21.69 8.82 5.36
CA LEU A 555 21.28 9.59 4.20
C LEU A 555 22.42 10.49 3.72
N ASN A 556 22.71 10.44 2.42
CA ASN A 556 23.66 11.32 1.75
C ASN A 556 22.98 11.91 0.50
N VAL A 557 22.98 13.23 0.39
CA VAL A 557 22.44 13.94 -0.77
C VAL A 557 23.53 14.85 -1.34
N ALA A 558 23.78 14.74 -2.64
CA ALA A 558 24.79 15.52 -3.34
C ALA A 558 24.28 15.98 -4.70
N GLY A 559 24.68 17.13 -5.17
CA GLY A 559 24.31 17.61 -6.50
C GLY A 559 24.15 19.13 -6.59
N PHE A 560 23.42 19.55 -7.60
CA PHE A 560 23.19 20.97 -7.90
C PHE A 560 21.87 21.45 -7.35
N GLY A 561 21.87 22.66 -6.81
CA GLY A 561 20.69 23.37 -6.33
C GLY A 561 20.84 24.86 -6.51
N THR A 562 19.78 25.62 -6.21
CA THR A 562 19.80 27.09 -6.31
C THR A 562 20.04 27.70 -4.96
N GLN A 563 21.03 28.57 -4.84
CA GLN A 563 21.31 29.41 -3.67
C GLN A 563 21.47 30.84 -4.12
N ASN A 564 20.67 31.77 -3.56
CA ASN A 564 20.66 33.16 -3.92
C ASN A 564 20.56 33.42 -5.44
N GLY A 565 19.72 32.65 -6.14
CA GLY A 565 19.50 32.77 -7.58
C GLY A 565 20.61 32.20 -8.47
N LYS A 566 21.65 31.59 -7.88
CA LYS A 566 22.74 30.91 -8.61
C LYS A 566 22.69 29.41 -8.43
N THR A 567 23.02 28.67 -9.48
CA THR A 567 23.22 27.22 -9.41
C THR A 567 24.56 26.95 -8.73
N VAL A 568 24.54 26.18 -7.65
CA VAL A 568 25.72 25.79 -6.87
C VAL A 568 25.67 24.28 -6.62
N TYR A 569 26.83 23.66 -6.44
CA TYR A 569 26.94 22.27 -6.01
C TYR A 569 26.98 22.21 -4.48
N GLY A 570 26.26 21.27 -3.87
CA GLY A 570 26.21 21.09 -2.43
C GLY A 570 26.07 19.63 -2.01
N THR A 571 26.26 19.41 -0.72
CA THR A 571 26.08 18.09 -0.09
C THR A 571 25.40 18.23 1.25
N GLN A 572 24.52 17.30 1.60
CA GLN A 572 23.90 17.16 2.92
C GLN A 572 23.97 15.70 3.37
N GLN A 573 24.20 15.48 4.67
CA GLN A 573 24.24 14.15 5.26
C GLN A 573 23.45 14.14 6.56
N SER A 574 22.82 13.00 6.87
CA SER A 574 22.13 12.79 8.14
C SER A 574 22.07 11.32 8.48
N GLU A 575 22.10 11.04 9.78
CA GLU A 575 22.02 9.70 10.32
C GLU A 575 20.90 9.61 11.35
N PHE A 576 20.11 8.54 11.31
CA PHE A 576 18.99 8.30 12.20
C PHE A 576 18.98 6.87 12.70
N GLY A 577 19.02 6.70 14.03
CA GLY A 577 18.69 5.44 14.69
C GLY A 577 17.18 5.30 14.86
N ILE A 578 16.58 4.26 14.29
CA ILE A 578 15.13 4.11 14.18
C ILE A 578 14.69 2.81 14.87
N PRO A 579 14.37 2.84 16.19
CA PRO A 579 13.77 1.71 16.86
C PRO A 579 12.28 1.61 16.55
N ASN A 580 11.81 0.40 16.24
CA ASN A 580 10.39 0.08 16.05
C ASN A 580 10.05 -1.24 16.74
N PHE A 581 8.81 -1.38 17.17
CA PHE A 581 8.32 -2.57 17.82
C PHE A 581 6.85 -2.84 17.50
N ASN A 582 6.46 -4.10 17.67
CA ASN A 582 5.07 -4.56 17.62
C ASN A 582 4.78 -5.54 18.74
N LEU A 583 3.53 -5.57 19.15
CA LEU A 583 2.99 -6.52 20.10
C LEU A 583 1.58 -6.89 19.68
N GLY A 584 1.26 -8.18 19.69
CA GLY A 584 -0.06 -8.70 19.37
C GLY A 584 -0.47 -9.84 20.28
N LEU A 585 -1.74 -9.85 20.63
CA LEU A 585 -2.39 -10.94 21.35
C LEU A 585 -3.58 -11.41 20.51
N THR A 586 -3.62 -12.68 20.18
CA THR A 586 -4.77 -13.35 19.54
C THR A 586 -5.35 -14.40 20.48
N LEU A 587 -6.65 -14.34 20.67
CA LEU A 587 -7.43 -15.33 21.41
C LEU A 587 -8.32 -16.07 20.42
N LYS A 588 -8.36 -17.41 20.52
CA LYS A 588 -9.18 -18.28 19.67
C LYS A 588 -10.28 -18.95 20.51
N PRO A 589 -11.43 -18.29 20.69
CA PRO A 589 -12.54 -18.88 21.43
C PRO A 589 -13.13 -20.11 20.73
N LEU A 590 -12.94 -20.21 19.41
CA LEU A 590 -13.35 -21.32 18.56
C LEU A 590 -12.25 -21.63 17.52
N PRO A 591 -12.14 -22.87 17.04
CA PRO A 591 -11.11 -23.26 16.06
C PRO A 591 -11.19 -22.49 14.73
N ASN A 592 -12.35 -21.94 14.39
CA ASN A 592 -12.63 -21.18 13.17
C ASN A 592 -12.80 -19.67 13.41
N GLY A 593 -12.49 -19.19 14.62
CA GLY A 593 -12.67 -17.79 14.99
C GLY A 593 -11.60 -17.27 15.91
N SER A 594 -11.17 -16.02 15.70
CA SER A 594 -10.20 -15.32 16.53
C SER A 594 -10.61 -13.90 16.85
N VAL A 595 -10.16 -13.40 17.99
CA VAL A 595 -10.22 -11.99 18.39
C VAL A 595 -8.79 -11.57 18.74
N TYR A 596 -8.39 -10.39 18.33
CA TYR A 596 -7.02 -9.92 18.57
C TYR A 596 -6.97 -8.45 18.99
N VAL A 597 -5.89 -8.09 19.66
CA VAL A 597 -5.46 -6.73 19.89
C VAL A 597 -3.99 -6.60 19.45
N ALA A 598 -3.66 -5.50 18.78
CA ALA A 598 -2.31 -5.25 18.33
C ALA A 598 -1.89 -3.80 18.57
N TYR A 599 -0.61 -3.61 18.87
CA TYR A 599 0.08 -2.34 18.93
C TYR A 599 1.31 -2.40 18.05
N ALA A 600 1.55 -1.35 17.25
CA ALA A 600 2.72 -1.29 16.39
C ALA A 600 3.21 0.15 16.22
N THR A 601 4.51 0.30 16.00
CA THR A 601 5.15 1.58 15.68
C THR A 601 5.77 1.56 14.29
N SER A 602 5.96 2.75 13.73
CA SER A 602 6.76 2.96 12.53
C SER A 602 7.37 4.35 12.53
N ALA A 603 8.46 4.52 11.79
CA ALA A 603 9.07 5.83 11.58
C ALA A 603 9.43 6.02 10.10
N ASN A 604 9.18 7.24 9.59
CA ASN A 604 9.48 7.62 8.21
C ASN A 604 10.57 8.70 8.21
N PRO A 605 11.84 8.34 7.95
CA PRO A 605 12.91 9.31 7.82
C PRO A 605 12.78 10.09 6.52
N VAL A 606 13.31 11.29 6.52
CA VAL A 606 13.41 12.16 5.35
C VAL A 606 14.30 11.52 4.27
N GLY A 607 14.03 11.80 2.99
CA GLY A 607 14.80 11.29 1.84
C GLY A 607 14.38 9.93 1.33
N ALA A 608 13.61 9.18 2.12
CA ALA A 608 13.12 7.85 1.74
C ALA A 608 12.23 7.88 0.48
N GLU A 609 11.66 9.01 0.16
CA GLU A 609 10.81 9.24 -1.01
C GLU A 609 11.58 9.38 -2.33
N PHE A 610 12.92 9.50 -2.30
CA PHE A 610 13.77 9.73 -3.48
C PHE A 610 13.30 10.89 -4.37
N ASP A 611 12.72 11.93 -3.75
CA ASP A 611 12.30 13.14 -4.44
C ASP A 611 13.32 14.25 -4.18
N GLY A 612 14.07 14.64 -5.20
CA GLY A 612 15.11 15.67 -5.10
C GLY A 612 14.61 17.11 -5.27
N THR A 613 13.30 17.34 -5.43
CA THR A 613 12.79 18.63 -5.87
C THR A 613 11.96 19.38 -4.84
N SER A 614 11.21 18.69 -3.98
CA SER A 614 10.28 19.35 -3.06
C SER A 614 10.34 18.80 -1.64
N THR A 615 10.76 19.65 -0.72
CA THR A 615 10.76 19.34 0.72
C THR A 615 9.34 19.17 1.28
N ALA A 616 8.34 19.78 0.66
CA ALA A 616 6.94 19.62 1.04
C ALA A 616 6.45 18.19 0.87
N TYR A 617 6.99 17.45 -0.11
CA TYR A 617 6.64 16.06 -0.39
C TYR A 617 7.69 15.05 0.09
N GLY A 618 8.59 15.46 0.98
CA GLY A 618 9.66 14.59 1.48
C GLY A 618 10.95 14.67 0.70
N GLY A 619 11.02 15.53 -0.30
CA GLY A 619 12.23 15.76 -1.09
C GLY A 619 13.35 16.41 -0.27
N ILE A 620 14.55 16.25 -0.75
CA ILE A 620 15.75 16.83 -0.18
C ILE A 620 16.55 17.55 -1.28
N SER A 621 16.86 18.81 -1.04
CA SER A 621 17.82 19.54 -1.88
C SER A 621 19.24 19.36 -1.37
N PRO A 622 20.23 19.19 -2.24
CA PRO A 622 21.64 19.11 -1.82
C PRO A 622 22.18 20.44 -1.31
N VAL A 623 21.48 21.53 -1.59
CA VAL A 623 21.89 22.90 -1.23
C VAL A 623 20.91 23.47 -0.22
N LEU A 624 21.42 23.95 0.92
CA LEU A 624 20.63 24.69 1.89
C LEU A 624 20.29 26.06 1.30
N ASN A 625 19.04 26.26 0.97
CA ASN A 625 18.49 27.53 0.56
C ASN A 625 17.33 27.88 1.49
N GLY A 626 17.71 28.32 2.68
CA GLY A 626 16.76 28.66 3.66
C GLY A 626 16.13 27.51 4.46
N ALA A 627 15.01 27.80 5.17
CA ALA A 627 14.31 26.84 6.01
C ALA A 627 13.62 25.73 5.21
N SER A 628 13.40 25.93 3.90
CA SER A 628 12.69 24.97 3.06
C SER A 628 13.48 23.67 2.74
N ASN A 629 14.81 23.68 2.96
CA ASN A 629 15.67 22.57 2.60
C ASN A 629 16.33 21.90 3.83
N GLN A 630 15.74 22.07 5.01
CA GLN A 630 16.23 21.44 6.23
C GLN A 630 15.94 19.95 6.24
N ILE A 631 16.90 19.17 6.77
CA ILE A 631 16.69 17.76 7.09
C ILE A 631 16.00 17.68 8.46
N PHE A 632 14.76 17.24 8.45
CA PHE A 632 13.97 17.04 9.67
C PHE A 632 14.19 15.65 10.25
N GLY A 633 13.98 15.51 11.58
CA GLY A 633 13.93 14.20 12.22
C GLY A 633 12.76 13.35 11.68
N PRO A 634 12.84 12.01 11.85
CA PRO A 634 11.82 11.10 11.34
C PRO A 634 10.41 11.41 11.85
N GLU A 635 9.42 11.31 10.99
CA GLU A 635 8.01 11.24 11.40
C GLU A 635 7.78 9.93 12.16
N LYS A 636 6.99 9.96 13.24
CA LYS A 636 6.75 8.80 14.12
C LYS A 636 5.27 8.42 14.11
N ASN A 637 5.00 7.14 13.98
CA ASN A 637 3.65 6.61 13.95
C ASN A 637 3.45 5.56 15.04
N LYS A 638 2.24 5.55 15.64
CA LYS A 638 1.80 4.58 16.64
C LYS A 638 0.39 4.15 16.30
N ALA A 639 0.13 2.87 16.29
CA ALA A 639 -1.21 2.35 16.04
C ALA A 639 -1.65 1.33 17.06
N VAL A 640 -2.95 1.36 17.35
CA VAL A 640 -3.69 0.32 18.07
C VAL A 640 -4.75 -0.22 17.13
N GLU A 641 -4.89 -1.52 17.10
CA GLU A 641 -5.92 -2.23 16.33
C GLU A 641 -6.55 -3.33 17.21
N ILE A 642 -7.88 -3.43 17.18
CA ILE A 642 -8.66 -4.51 17.79
C ILE A 642 -9.51 -5.11 16.68
N GLY A 643 -9.43 -6.41 16.51
CA GLY A 643 -10.15 -7.07 15.41
C GLY A 643 -10.58 -8.49 15.72
N THR A 644 -11.32 -9.03 14.77
CA THR A 644 -11.80 -10.41 14.79
C THR A 644 -11.78 -10.99 13.39
N LYS A 645 -11.57 -12.30 13.31
CA LYS A 645 -11.54 -13.06 12.05
C LYS A 645 -12.30 -14.36 12.23
N TRP A 646 -13.06 -14.72 11.21
CA TRP A 646 -13.92 -15.91 11.24
C TRP A 646 -13.86 -16.65 9.92
N GLU A 647 -13.65 -17.96 9.99
CA GLU A 647 -13.78 -18.87 8.86
C GLU A 647 -15.14 -19.56 8.91
N LEU A 648 -15.92 -19.39 7.85
CA LEU A 648 -17.29 -19.91 7.71
C LEU A 648 -17.35 -20.91 6.54
N PHE A 649 -18.46 -21.67 6.45
CA PHE A 649 -18.73 -22.62 5.36
C PHE A 649 -17.55 -23.58 5.14
N ASP A 650 -17.31 -24.42 6.14
CA ASP A 650 -16.22 -25.41 6.16
C ASP A 650 -14.83 -24.78 5.89
N ARG A 651 -14.64 -23.54 6.42
CA ARG A 651 -13.43 -22.72 6.28
C ARG A 651 -13.17 -22.15 4.87
N HIS A 652 -14.15 -22.24 3.95
CA HIS A 652 -13.99 -21.71 2.61
C HIS A 652 -14.22 -20.18 2.49
N LEU A 653 -14.75 -19.52 3.54
CA LEU A 653 -14.98 -18.08 3.57
C LEU A 653 -14.30 -17.47 4.79
N LEU A 654 -13.39 -16.51 4.58
CA LEU A 654 -12.80 -15.71 5.64
C LEU A 654 -13.53 -14.37 5.74
N LEU A 655 -14.03 -14.04 6.94
CA LEU A 655 -14.53 -12.72 7.30
C LEU A 655 -13.55 -12.05 8.27
N THR A 656 -13.32 -10.76 8.10
CA THR A 656 -12.47 -9.95 8.97
C THR A 656 -13.16 -8.64 9.35
N ALA A 657 -12.98 -8.20 10.60
CA ALA A 657 -13.42 -6.90 11.06
C ALA A 657 -12.37 -6.33 12.03
N ALA A 658 -12.05 -5.05 11.89
CA ALA A 658 -11.11 -4.37 12.77
C ALA A 658 -11.52 -2.93 13.04
N LEU A 659 -11.26 -2.48 14.27
CA LEU A 659 -11.25 -1.07 14.69
C LEU A 659 -9.79 -0.66 14.80
N PHE A 660 -9.43 0.46 14.21
CA PHE A 660 -8.04 0.92 14.22
C PHE A 660 -7.93 2.42 14.51
N GLN A 661 -6.82 2.81 15.10
CA GLN A 661 -6.37 4.19 15.17
C GLN A 661 -4.86 4.25 15.00
N THR A 662 -4.41 5.09 14.07
CA THR A 662 -2.99 5.42 13.86
C THR A 662 -2.79 6.90 14.10
N ASN A 663 -1.85 7.24 15.01
CA ASN A 663 -1.43 8.61 15.28
C ASN A 663 -0.08 8.84 14.63
N LYS A 664 0.10 10.01 14.01
CA LYS A 664 1.40 10.48 13.50
C LYS A 664 1.82 11.71 14.27
N ASP A 665 3.05 11.68 14.77
CA ASP A 665 3.73 12.78 15.45
C ASP A 665 4.92 13.24 14.60
N ASN A 666 5.34 14.48 14.79
CA ASN A 666 6.44 15.12 14.07
C ASN A 666 6.22 15.15 12.54
N ALA A 667 4.95 15.27 12.11
CA ALA A 667 4.62 15.36 10.71
C ALA A 667 5.13 16.68 10.10
N ARG A 668 5.49 16.61 8.83
CA ARG A 668 5.85 17.79 8.03
C ARG A 668 4.61 18.59 7.68
N GLU A 669 4.73 19.90 7.65
CA GLU A 669 3.68 20.85 7.29
C GLU A 669 4.25 21.95 6.38
N ALA A 670 3.60 22.17 5.24
CA ALA A 670 3.97 23.20 4.28
C ALA A 670 2.94 24.34 4.29
N PHE A 671 3.42 25.59 4.28
CA PHE A 671 2.59 26.79 4.17
C PHE A 671 3.34 27.92 3.47
N ASN A 672 2.61 28.86 2.92
CA ASN A 672 3.19 30.03 2.28
C ASN A 672 3.26 31.21 3.27
N VAL A 673 4.40 31.88 3.31
CA VAL A 673 4.61 33.13 4.05
C VAL A 673 4.83 34.26 3.06
N THR A 674 4.33 35.45 3.39
CA THR A 674 4.55 36.65 2.60
C THR A 674 5.86 37.36 3.02
N ALA A 675 6.39 38.24 2.16
CA ALA A 675 7.64 38.97 2.39
C ALA A 675 7.68 39.75 3.71
N THR A 676 6.53 40.08 4.29
CA THR A 676 6.41 40.91 5.51
C THR A 676 6.20 40.08 6.78
N THR A 677 6.09 38.77 6.70
CA THR A 677 5.76 37.91 7.82
C THR A 677 6.87 36.90 8.10
N GLN A 678 7.77 37.23 9.00
CA GLN A 678 8.69 36.25 9.62
C GLN A 678 7.99 35.50 10.75
N THR A 679 8.30 34.25 10.87
CA THR A 679 7.83 33.43 11.96
C THR A 679 9.01 32.72 12.63
N ALA A 680 8.90 32.38 13.91
CA ALA A 680 9.90 31.53 14.57
C ALA A 680 10.07 30.17 13.89
N SER A 681 9.00 29.69 13.21
CA SER A 681 9.00 28.42 12.47
C SER A 681 9.49 28.57 11.02
N CYS A 682 9.52 29.78 10.48
CA CYS A 682 10.03 30.12 9.15
C CYS A 682 10.75 31.46 9.19
N PRO A 683 12.02 31.49 9.57
CA PRO A 683 12.79 32.73 9.81
C PRO A 683 13.13 33.51 8.53
N TYR A 684 12.58 33.14 7.38
CA TYR A 684 12.92 33.74 6.09
C TYR A 684 12.20 35.02 5.83
N THR A 685 12.95 36.06 5.43
CA THR A 685 12.47 37.20 4.70
C THR A 685 12.49 36.91 3.22
N ALA A 686 11.33 36.76 2.62
CA ALA A 686 11.21 36.85 1.19
C ALA A 686 11.51 38.31 0.81
N THR A 687 12.48 38.55 -0.05
CA THR A 687 12.78 39.88 -0.59
C THR A 687 11.70 40.32 -1.59
N SER A 688 10.91 39.40 -2.11
CA SER A 688 9.70 39.63 -2.93
C SER A 688 8.86 38.37 -3.06
N GLY A 689 7.53 38.47 -3.01
CA GLY A 689 6.60 37.36 -3.28
C GLY A 689 6.29 36.47 -2.08
N ASN A 690 5.65 35.32 -2.35
CA ASN A 690 5.34 34.27 -1.38
C ASN A 690 6.48 33.25 -1.31
N VAL A 691 6.90 32.89 -0.10
CA VAL A 691 7.88 31.83 0.14
C VAL A 691 7.17 30.61 0.74
N SER A 692 7.36 29.45 0.14
CA SER A 692 6.91 28.20 0.73
C SER A 692 7.84 27.81 1.87
N CYS A 693 7.28 27.59 3.04
CA CYS A 693 7.97 27.15 4.24
C CYS A 693 7.52 25.74 4.61
N VAL A 694 8.49 24.89 4.94
CA VAL A 694 8.22 23.55 5.46
C VAL A 694 8.74 23.48 6.89
N THR A 695 7.92 22.93 7.78
CA THR A 695 8.26 22.71 9.20
C THR A 695 7.93 21.28 9.61
N ALA A 696 8.55 20.80 10.68
CA ALA A 696 8.19 19.55 11.35
C ALA A 696 7.50 19.83 12.70
N GLY A 697 6.77 18.87 13.22
CA GLY A 697 6.12 18.94 14.54
C GLY A 697 4.60 19.04 14.50
N ALA A 698 3.98 18.98 13.32
CA ALA A 698 2.53 18.77 13.21
C ALA A 698 2.15 17.36 13.67
N ALA A 699 0.89 17.16 14.05
CA ALA A 699 0.38 15.86 14.45
C ALA A 699 -1.05 15.64 13.97
N TYR A 700 -1.40 14.37 13.71
CA TYR A 700 -2.73 13.98 13.28
C TYR A 700 -3.03 12.51 13.58
N TYR A 701 -4.28 12.14 13.50
CA TYR A 701 -4.69 10.74 13.53
C TYR A 701 -5.58 10.36 12.35
N VAL A 702 -5.58 9.04 12.08
CA VAL A 702 -6.57 8.37 11.23
C VAL A 702 -7.12 7.19 12.01
N ARG A 703 -8.43 7.08 12.12
CA ARG A 703 -9.13 5.99 12.80
C ARG A 703 -10.32 5.51 12.00
N GLY A 704 -10.75 4.27 12.24
CA GLY A 704 -11.86 3.75 11.46
C GLY A 704 -12.20 2.29 11.73
N ILE A 705 -13.08 1.80 10.85
CA ILE A 705 -13.56 0.41 10.78
C ILE A 705 -13.09 -0.16 9.45
N ASP A 706 -12.58 -1.38 9.48
CA ASP A 706 -12.09 -2.12 8.31
C ASP A 706 -12.74 -3.49 8.29
N LEU A 707 -13.56 -3.76 7.28
CA LEU A 707 -14.27 -5.01 7.08
C LEU A 707 -13.77 -5.69 5.80
N GLY A 708 -13.54 -7.00 5.86
CA GLY A 708 -13.08 -7.78 4.71
C GLY A 708 -13.81 -9.11 4.57
N VAL A 709 -13.91 -9.60 3.35
CA VAL A 709 -14.45 -10.90 2.99
C VAL A 709 -13.66 -11.49 1.83
N GLY A 710 -13.35 -12.79 1.89
CA GLY A 710 -12.69 -13.51 0.79
C GLY A 710 -12.95 -15.00 0.84
N GLY A 711 -13.32 -15.63 -0.28
CA GLY A 711 -13.56 -17.04 -0.39
C GLY A 711 -14.86 -17.42 -1.10
N LYS A 712 -15.45 -18.52 -0.68
CA LYS A 712 -16.72 -19.06 -1.22
C LYS A 712 -17.84 -19.06 -0.19
N ILE A 713 -19.03 -18.65 -0.62
CA ILE A 713 -20.29 -18.79 0.14
C ILE A 713 -20.92 -20.17 -0.14
N THR A 714 -20.85 -20.63 -1.38
CA THR A 714 -21.26 -21.97 -1.84
C THR A 714 -20.22 -22.48 -2.82
N ASP A 715 -20.29 -23.75 -3.24
CA ASP A 715 -19.39 -24.33 -4.26
C ASP A 715 -19.38 -23.52 -5.57
N LYS A 716 -20.48 -22.83 -5.87
CA LYS A 716 -20.66 -22.06 -7.10
C LYS A 716 -20.49 -20.56 -6.94
N TRP A 717 -20.44 -20.03 -5.70
CA TRP A 717 -20.48 -18.60 -5.45
C TRP A 717 -19.25 -18.12 -4.68
N SER A 718 -18.38 -17.38 -5.34
CA SER A 718 -17.17 -16.77 -4.77
C SER A 718 -17.37 -15.28 -4.57
N VAL A 719 -16.79 -14.74 -3.49
CA VAL A 719 -16.81 -13.33 -3.14
C VAL A 719 -15.45 -12.86 -2.63
N PHE A 720 -15.07 -11.62 -2.95
CA PHE A 720 -13.88 -10.96 -2.44
C PHE A 720 -14.14 -9.46 -2.32
N GLY A 721 -13.86 -8.85 -1.17
CA GLY A 721 -14.09 -7.42 -1.03
C GLY A 721 -13.90 -6.89 0.37
N GLY A 722 -14.30 -5.63 0.57
CA GLY A 722 -14.23 -4.97 1.86
C GLY A 722 -14.94 -3.62 1.89
N LEU A 723 -15.14 -3.14 3.11
CA LEU A 723 -15.65 -1.81 3.42
C LEU A 723 -14.75 -1.17 4.46
N VAL A 724 -14.25 0.04 4.16
CA VAL A 724 -13.47 0.82 5.12
C VAL A 724 -14.16 2.17 5.33
N LEU A 725 -14.41 2.46 6.60
CA LEU A 725 -14.95 3.74 7.07
C LEU A 725 -13.87 4.42 7.89
N MET A 726 -13.45 5.63 7.51
CA MET A 726 -12.34 6.33 8.15
C MET A 726 -12.68 7.77 8.51
N GLN A 727 -12.07 8.24 9.58
CA GLN A 727 -12.02 9.65 9.97
C GLN A 727 -10.56 10.04 10.19
N SER A 728 -10.19 11.22 9.70
CA SER A 728 -8.88 11.81 9.95
C SER A 728 -9.03 13.21 10.51
N GLN A 729 -8.07 13.64 11.33
CA GLN A 729 -8.07 14.97 11.91
C GLN A 729 -6.65 15.40 12.28
N VAL A 730 -6.29 16.63 11.93
CA VAL A 730 -5.08 17.29 12.41
C VAL A 730 -5.30 17.73 13.85
N THR A 731 -4.40 17.30 14.75
CA THR A 731 -4.46 17.60 16.19
C THR A 731 -3.50 18.69 16.61
N LYS A 732 -2.40 18.86 15.85
CA LYS A 732 -1.40 19.91 16.07
C LYS A 732 -0.94 20.44 14.72
N SER A 733 -0.82 21.76 14.61
CA SER A 733 -0.35 22.48 13.42
C SER A 733 0.61 23.58 13.84
N ASN A 734 1.65 23.79 13.04
CA ASN A 734 2.57 24.92 13.20
C ASN A 734 2.02 26.19 12.51
N LEU A 735 1.01 26.05 11.65
CA LEU A 735 0.29 27.16 11.09
C LEU A 735 -0.59 27.77 12.18
N SER A 736 -0.25 28.97 12.64
CA SER A 736 -0.98 29.68 13.70
C SER A 736 -1.39 31.07 13.26
N GLY A 737 -2.52 31.57 13.80
CA GLY A 737 -3.15 32.84 13.48
C GLY A 737 -2.34 34.10 13.61
N LYS A 738 -1.07 34.03 14.01
CA LYS A 738 -0.21 35.24 14.19
C LYS A 738 0.43 35.77 12.92
N PHE A 739 0.27 35.10 11.78
CA PHE A 739 1.11 35.30 10.60
C PHE A 739 0.44 35.95 9.39
N MET A 740 -0.78 36.48 9.55
CA MET A 740 -1.50 37.11 8.46
C MET A 740 -1.98 38.49 8.75
N PRO A 741 -2.02 39.36 7.73
CA PRO A 741 -2.50 40.73 7.89
C PRO A 741 -3.98 40.83 8.24
N ASP A 742 -4.79 39.80 7.99
CA ASP A 742 -6.24 39.81 8.26
C ASP A 742 -6.62 38.63 9.20
N PRO A 743 -6.93 38.91 10.48
CA PRO A 743 -7.31 37.90 11.44
C PRO A 743 -8.62 37.17 11.11
N ALA A 744 -9.46 37.71 10.20
CA ALA A 744 -10.68 37.05 9.73
C ALA A 744 -10.39 35.91 8.73
N LEU A 745 -9.20 35.86 8.16
CA LEU A 745 -8.77 34.85 7.18
C LEU A 745 -8.00 33.67 7.80
N TYR A 746 -7.91 33.66 9.11
CA TYR A 746 -7.13 32.69 9.84
C TYR A 746 -7.81 31.39 10.04
N THR A 747 -7.17 30.33 9.56
CA THR A 747 -7.46 28.98 10.04
C THR A 747 -6.15 28.25 10.29
N THR A 748 -5.99 27.71 11.47
CA THR A 748 -5.04 26.66 11.74
C THR A 748 -5.48 25.41 10.97
N ASN A 749 -4.55 24.50 10.64
CA ASN A 749 -4.91 23.19 10.10
C ASN A 749 -5.56 22.27 11.16
N VAL A 750 -5.52 22.64 12.44
CA VAL A 750 -6.14 21.86 13.53
C VAL A 750 -7.63 21.70 13.29
N GLY A 751 -8.11 20.46 13.41
CA GLY A 751 -9.51 20.10 13.17
C GLY A 751 -9.83 19.71 11.72
N LEU A 752 -8.96 20.01 10.76
CA LEU A 752 -9.19 19.71 9.35
C LEU A 752 -8.89 18.22 9.03
N PRO A 753 -9.60 17.64 8.04
CA PRO A 753 -9.31 16.31 7.54
C PRO A 753 -8.03 16.30 6.70
N LEU A 754 -7.39 15.14 6.60
CA LEU A 754 -6.25 14.94 5.73
C LEU A 754 -6.66 14.82 4.26
N ALA A 755 -5.72 15.20 3.38
CA ALA A 755 -5.84 14.99 1.94
C ALA A 755 -5.72 13.51 1.55
N ASN A 756 -6.16 13.17 0.34
CA ASN A 756 -6.08 11.84 -0.27
C ASN A 756 -6.79 10.71 0.49
N ILE A 757 -7.70 11.03 1.38
CA ILE A 757 -8.50 10.06 2.14
C ILE A 757 -9.93 10.01 1.60
N ALA A 758 -10.37 8.83 1.17
CA ALA A 758 -11.78 8.52 1.02
C ALA A 758 -12.33 8.07 2.38
N HIS A 759 -13.18 8.88 3.01
CA HIS A 759 -13.76 8.56 4.31
C HIS A 759 -14.60 7.27 4.29
N GLN A 760 -15.16 6.94 3.15
CA GLN A 760 -15.91 5.71 2.91
C GLN A 760 -15.39 5.08 1.62
N SER A 761 -15.00 3.85 1.69
CA SER A 761 -14.58 3.09 0.52
C SER A 761 -15.10 1.65 0.60
N PHE A 762 -15.70 1.21 -0.50
CA PHE A 762 -16.25 -0.12 -0.65
C PHE A 762 -15.72 -0.76 -1.93
N SER A 763 -15.49 -2.06 -1.88
CA SER A 763 -15.25 -2.87 -3.07
C SER A 763 -15.82 -4.27 -2.86
N LEU A 764 -16.44 -4.82 -3.87
CA LEU A 764 -16.94 -6.20 -3.87
C LEU A 764 -16.79 -6.79 -5.27
N LEU A 765 -15.96 -7.80 -5.40
CA LEU A 765 -15.87 -8.70 -6.54
C LEU A 765 -16.70 -9.94 -6.22
N THR A 766 -17.53 -10.38 -7.13
CA THR A 766 -18.31 -11.60 -6.97
C THR A 766 -18.39 -12.36 -8.28
N LYS A 767 -18.38 -13.69 -8.21
CA LYS A 767 -18.64 -14.54 -9.37
C LYS A 767 -19.48 -15.74 -9.02
N TYR A 768 -20.30 -16.16 -9.97
CA TYR A 768 -21.20 -17.27 -9.85
C TYR A 768 -21.07 -18.23 -11.03
N GLN A 769 -20.87 -19.51 -10.76
CA GLN A 769 -20.84 -20.58 -11.75
C GLN A 769 -22.28 -20.97 -12.10
N LEU A 770 -22.76 -20.49 -13.26
CA LEU A 770 -24.12 -20.77 -13.73
C LEU A 770 -24.26 -22.22 -14.15
N THR A 771 -23.32 -22.72 -14.96
CA THR A 771 -23.23 -24.10 -15.44
C THR A 771 -21.77 -24.54 -15.38
N ASP A 772 -21.47 -25.77 -15.76
CA ASP A 772 -20.08 -26.26 -15.85
C ASP A 772 -19.27 -25.52 -16.91
N VAL A 773 -19.94 -24.86 -17.88
CA VAL A 773 -19.33 -24.08 -18.96
C VAL A 773 -19.27 -22.58 -18.62
N TRP A 774 -20.33 -22.01 -18.04
CA TRP A 774 -20.53 -20.58 -17.92
C TRP A 774 -20.34 -20.07 -16.51
N GLU A 775 -19.46 -19.07 -16.34
CA GLU A 775 -19.33 -18.25 -15.13
C GLU A 775 -19.68 -16.80 -15.44
N LEU A 776 -20.40 -16.16 -14.54
CA LEU A 776 -20.75 -14.73 -14.56
C LEU A 776 -20.20 -14.05 -13.33
N GLY A 777 -19.58 -12.89 -13.50
CA GLY A 777 -19.06 -12.13 -12.37
C GLY A 777 -19.06 -10.63 -12.60
N GLY A 778 -18.69 -9.90 -11.59
CA GLY A 778 -18.56 -8.46 -11.65
C GLY A 778 -18.03 -7.86 -10.37
N GLN A 779 -17.73 -6.58 -10.45
CA GLN A 779 -17.15 -5.80 -9.35
C GLN A 779 -17.92 -4.49 -9.18
N ALA A 780 -18.15 -4.11 -7.92
CA ALA A 780 -18.63 -2.79 -7.55
C ALA A 780 -17.56 -2.08 -6.72
N VAL A 781 -17.24 -0.83 -7.04
CA VAL A 781 -16.30 0.02 -6.32
C VAL A 781 -16.95 1.35 -5.98
N TYR A 782 -16.89 1.74 -4.71
CA TYR A 782 -17.33 3.06 -4.24
C TYR A 782 -16.18 3.80 -3.55
N ARG A 783 -16.08 5.08 -3.82
CA ARG A 783 -15.23 6.04 -3.10
C ARG A 783 -16.04 7.26 -2.75
N SER A 784 -15.97 7.70 -1.50
CA SER A 784 -16.51 9.00 -1.11
C SER A 784 -15.64 10.13 -1.64
N ARG A 785 -16.09 11.38 -1.50
CA ARG A 785 -15.31 12.59 -1.82
C ARG A 785 -13.92 12.52 -1.20
N ILE A 786 -12.90 12.93 -1.95
CA ILE A 786 -11.50 13.01 -1.51
C ILE A 786 -11.08 14.48 -1.54
N TYR A 787 -10.51 14.97 -0.42
CA TYR A 787 -10.01 16.33 -0.31
C TYR A 787 -8.56 16.43 -0.81
N GLY A 788 -8.19 17.59 -1.36
CA GLY A 788 -6.90 17.81 -2.02
C GLY A 788 -5.83 18.45 -1.13
N GLY A 789 -6.17 19.07 -0.02
CA GLY A 789 -5.17 19.79 0.76
C GLY A 789 -5.37 19.77 2.27
N THR A 790 -4.32 19.44 2.99
CA THR A 790 -4.09 19.66 4.42
C THR A 790 -2.63 19.32 4.74
N LEU A 791 -1.98 20.06 5.61
CA LEU A 791 -0.58 19.94 6.04
C LEU A 791 0.44 20.17 4.91
N LEU A 792 0.63 19.19 4.03
CA LEU A 792 1.65 19.23 2.96
C LEU A 792 1.18 19.92 1.69
N ALA A 793 -0.09 20.30 1.60
CA ALA A 793 -0.64 20.91 0.41
C ALA A 793 -1.25 22.27 0.68
N VAL A 794 -0.94 23.20 -0.19
CA VAL A 794 -1.46 24.58 -0.16
C VAL A 794 -2.75 24.74 -0.97
N ASN A 795 -3.44 23.63 -1.30
CA ASN A 795 -4.67 23.60 -2.08
C ASN A 795 -5.90 23.17 -1.28
N GLN A 796 -5.98 23.60 -0.04
CA GLN A 796 -7.18 23.38 0.78
C GLN A 796 -8.43 23.95 0.11
N GLY A 797 -9.58 23.31 0.38
CA GLY A 797 -10.85 23.66 -0.28
C GLY A 797 -11.06 22.95 -1.61
N THR A 798 -10.06 22.26 -2.16
CA THR A 798 -10.21 21.45 -3.37
C THR A 798 -10.67 20.03 -3.03
N SER A 799 -11.39 19.41 -3.93
CA SER A 799 -11.85 18.01 -3.76
C SER A 799 -12.26 17.38 -5.09
N ILE A 800 -12.19 16.05 -5.16
CA ILE A 800 -12.81 15.27 -6.23
C ILE A 800 -14.08 14.58 -5.72
N PRO A 801 -15.13 14.48 -6.57
CA PRO A 801 -16.44 13.96 -6.16
C PRO A 801 -16.39 12.47 -5.84
N SER A 802 -17.40 12.01 -5.10
CA SER A 802 -17.66 10.58 -4.88
C SER A 802 -18.13 9.90 -6.17
N TYR A 803 -17.86 8.59 -6.25
CA TYR A 803 -18.30 7.80 -7.40
C TYR A 803 -18.62 6.35 -7.02
N TRP A 804 -19.47 5.74 -7.84
CA TRP A 804 -19.62 4.30 -8.01
C TRP A 804 -19.10 3.90 -9.38
N ARG A 805 -18.34 2.81 -9.44
CA ARG A 805 -17.93 2.13 -10.68
C ARG A 805 -18.38 0.68 -10.61
N PHE A 806 -18.89 0.17 -11.72
CA PHE A 806 -19.30 -1.21 -11.87
C PHE A 806 -18.60 -1.81 -13.08
N ASP A 807 -18.06 -3.01 -12.89
CA ASP A 807 -17.42 -3.82 -13.91
C ASP A 807 -18.14 -5.17 -13.98
N THR A 808 -18.12 -5.83 -15.11
CA THR A 808 -18.72 -7.17 -15.27
C THR A 808 -17.87 -8.04 -16.17
N PHE A 809 -18.01 -9.35 -16.02
CA PHE A 809 -17.41 -10.32 -16.93
C PHE A 809 -18.28 -11.58 -17.08
N VAL A 810 -18.11 -12.22 -18.22
CA VAL A 810 -18.64 -13.54 -18.53
C VAL A 810 -17.50 -14.40 -19.00
N GLU A 811 -17.33 -15.59 -18.42
CA GLU A 811 -16.34 -16.60 -18.83
C GLU A 811 -17.03 -17.84 -19.33
N ALA A 812 -16.56 -18.36 -20.49
CA ALA A 812 -16.94 -19.66 -21.05
C ALA A 812 -15.73 -20.60 -21.05
N LYS A 813 -15.87 -21.75 -20.40
CA LYS A 813 -14.91 -22.87 -20.48
C LYS A 813 -15.28 -23.69 -21.72
N ILE A 814 -14.49 -23.55 -22.78
CA ILE A 814 -14.72 -24.26 -24.05
C ILE A 814 -14.41 -25.76 -23.87
N ASP A 815 -13.25 -26.04 -23.27
CA ASP A 815 -12.83 -27.38 -22.88
C ASP A 815 -11.85 -27.28 -21.69
N LYS A 816 -11.13 -28.38 -21.40
CA LYS A 816 -10.14 -28.42 -20.31
C LYS A 816 -8.93 -27.50 -20.52
N ASN A 817 -8.65 -27.10 -21.77
CA ASN A 817 -7.49 -26.33 -22.18
C ASN A 817 -7.83 -24.89 -22.56
N TRP A 818 -9.05 -24.62 -23.03
CA TRP A 818 -9.42 -23.32 -23.57
C TRP A 818 -10.56 -22.66 -22.81
N LYS A 819 -10.39 -21.41 -22.53
CA LYS A 819 -11.44 -20.54 -21.99
C LYS A 819 -11.46 -19.19 -22.70
N VAL A 820 -12.64 -18.60 -22.78
CA VAL A 820 -12.89 -17.27 -23.33
C VAL A 820 -13.55 -16.43 -22.26
N LYS A 821 -13.06 -15.22 -22.03
CA LYS A 821 -13.61 -14.30 -21.05
C LYS A 821 -13.83 -12.93 -21.66
N LEU A 822 -15.02 -12.40 -21.52
CA LEU A 822 -15.37 -11.05 -21.93
C LEU A 822 -15.52 -10.19 -20.69
N PHE A 823 -14.73 -9.12 -20.57
CA PHE A 823 -14.85 -8.09 -19.56
C PHE A 823 -15.49 -6.82 -20.15
N VAL A 824 -16.28 -6.14 -19.34
CA VAL A 824 -16.70 -4.77 -19.58
C VAL A 824 -16.44 -3.96 -18.32
N ASN A 825 -15.40 -3.14 -18.35
CA ASN A 825 -15.02 -2.27 -17.26
C ASN A 825 -15.80 -0.95 -17.36
N ASN A 826 -16.21 -0.38 -16.21
CA ASN A 826 -16.97 0.85 -16.11
C ASN A 826 -18.23 0.82 -17.00
N ILE A 827 -19.11 -0.18 -16.79
CA ILE A 827 -20.26 -0.49 -17.66
C ILE A 827 -21.20 0.70 -17.92
N PHE A 828 -21.31 1.63 -16.95
CA PHE A 828 -22.17 2.83 -17.05
C PHE A 828 -21.42 4.04 -17.62
N ASP A 829 -20.18 3.87 -18.08
CA ASP A 829 -19.30 4.95 -18.56
C ASP A 829 -19.23 6.15 -17.59
N LYS A 830 -19.17 5.84 -16.29
CA LYS A 830 -19.11 6.85 -15.24
C LYS A 830 -17.81 7.64 -15.36
N ARG A 831 -17.92 8.97 -15.45
CA ARG A 831 -16.75 9.85 -15.29
C ARG A 831 -16.40 9.93 -13.82
N TYR A 832 -15.14 9.69 -13.49
CA TYR A 832 -14.60 9.81 -12.14
C TYR A 832 -13.09 10.11 -12.19
N TYR A 833 -12.52 10.45 -11.07
CA TYR A 833 -11.13 10.88 -10.98
C TYR A 833 -10.36 9.98 -10.01
N ASP A 834 -9.18 9.53 -10.45
CA ASP A 834 -8.32 8.65 -9.66
C ASP A 834 -7.57 9.42 -8.58
N ALA A 835 -7.10 10.63 -8.88
CA ALA A 835 -6.29 11.44 -7.98
C ALA A 835 -6.42 12.95 -8.25
N LEU A 836 -6.16 13.75 -7.22
CA LEU A 836 -6.05 15.19 -7.27
C LEU A 836 -4.62 15.62 -6.91
N TYR A 837 -4.00 16.45 -7.73
CA TYR A 837 -2.67 16.99 -7.45
C TYR A 837 -2.69 17.98 -6.29
N GLN A 838 -1.87 17.69 -5.29
CA GLN A 838 -1.72 18.51 -4.09
C GLN A 838 -0.79 19.69 -4.35
N SER A 839 -1.30 20.77 -4.94
CA SER A 839 -0.55 21.96 -5.30
C SER A 839 -1.43 23.23 -5.22
N ALA A 840 -0.81 24.38 -5.20
CA ALA A 840 -1.50 25.67 -5.37
C ALA A 840 -2.15 25.78 -6.76
N ALA A 841 -1.63 25.06 -7.75
CA ALA A 841 -2.15 24.94 -9.11
C ALA A 841 -2.61 23.49 -9.38
N PRO A 842 -3.76 23.05 -8.82
CA PRO A 842 -4.19 21.68 -8.90
C PRO A 842 -4.66 21.28 -10.30
N PHE A 843 -4.51 20.01 -10.61
CA PHE A 843 -5.12 19.30 -11.73
C PHE A 843 -5.58 17.91 -11.26
N VAL A 844 -6.39 17.21 -12.02
CA VAL A 844 -6.92 15.90 -11.65
C VAL A 844 -6.63 14.85 -12.71
N LEU A 845 -6.26 13.65 -12.26
CA LEU A 845 -6.16 12.49 -13.14
C LEU A 845 -7.56 11.94 -13.41
N GLU A 846 -8.01 12.04 -14.64
CA GLU A 846 -9.27 11.42 -15.06
C GLU A 846 -9.05 9.91 -15.23
N ALA A 847 -9.96 9.14 -14.67
CA ALA A 847 -9.92 7.68 -14.75
C ALA A 847 -10.41 7.19 -16.12
N PRO A 848 -9.98 5.99 -16.55
CA PRO A 848 -10.38 5.43 -17.84
C PRO A 848 -11.91 5.32 -17.98
N GLY A 849 -12.39 5.57 -19.20
CA GLY A 849 -13.78 5.40 -19.60
C GLY A 849 -14.21 3.93 -19.67
N ARG A 850 -15.40 3.66 -20.23
CA ARG A 850 -15.85 2.29 -20.48
C ARG A 850 -14.97 1.62 -21.53
N ALA A 851 -14.55 0.38 -21.24
CA ALA A 851 -13.76 -0.45 -22.14
C ALA A 851 -14.22 -1.91 -22.06
N ALA A 852 -14.17 -2.60 -23.18
CA ALA A 852 -14.43 -4.05 -23.26
C ALA A 852 -13.16 -4.78 -23.69
N TYR A 853 -12.94 -5.96 -23.08
CA TYR A 853 -11.77 -6.81 -23.35
C TYR A 853 -12.20 -8.26 -23.56
N LEU A 854 -11.78 -8.84 -24.67
CA LEU A 854 -11.93 -10.26 -24.95
C LEU A 854 -10.59 -10.96 -24.66
N VAL A 855 -10.60 -11.90 -23.73
CA VAL A 855 -9.42 -12.67 -23.33
C VAL A 855 -9.59 -14.11 -23.78
N LEU A 856 -8.67 -14.61 -24.57
CA LEU A 856 -8.53 -16.01 -24.97
C LEU A 856 -7.39 -16.62 -24.13
N SER A 857 -7.71 -17.67 -23.36
CA SER A 857 -6.74 -18.36 -22.50
C SER A 857 -6.54 -19.78 -22.96
N ALA A 858 -5.28 -20.17 -23.14
CA ALA A 858 -4.86 -21.56 -23.40
C ALA A 858 -4.07 -22.06 -22.18
N ARG A 859 -4.39 -23.29 -21.72
CA ARG A 859 -3.78 -23.92 -20.55
C ARG A 859 -3.43 -25.37 -20.89
N TYR A 860 -2.15 -25.76 -20.80
CA TYR A 860 -1.64 -27.11 -21.13
C TYR A 860 -0.74 -27.65 -20.04
#